data_a35dcfa767534cd77f769b5c541bf6ba
#
_entry.id   a35dcfa767534cd77f769b5c541bf6ba
#
_cell.length_a   1.000
_cell.length_b   1.000
_cell.length_c   1.000
_cell.angle_alpha   90.00
_cell.angle_beta   90.00
_cell.angle_gamma   90.00
#
_symmetry.space_group_name_H-M   'P 1'
#
loop_
_entity.id
_entity.type
_entity.pdbx_description
1 polymer ?
#
loop_
_entity_poly.entity_id
_entity_poly.type
_entity_poly.pdbx_seq_one_letter_code
_entity_poly.pdbx_strand_id
1 'polypeptide(L)'
;MRYTDGFTGKAILALKEAICAAEELGHTYIGSEHLLLGLLEEGSNAAAAMLAAQHITAQRVRNALVELVGRGIPAQVQEDCLTPALSEIMQQAKAFSKEDGRSLAGTEHLLRSILRTPCCTAVAILKKLGVSLNQLGAVSRQETSCHIRMEELRTERISKKTLPNLFQYGKWMTDPALLHQYDPVIGREAELQQMVQILTRRTKNNPCLVGDAGVGKTAIVEGVAQKILRGEVPEALLPQHIFSLDLPALLSGAKYRGDFEERFRNCLQEATQNEQIILFIDELHTIVGAGAAEGAIDAANMLKPQLARGEVKLIGATTTEEFRKYIEKDSALERRFQPIQVLEPSPEACFSILCGLRETYANFHHIEIPDAILRQAVSCSVRYLHDRYLPDKAIDLLDEACSRARIRCEQEHVSCPVVTESDLAEIVSMRIGIPVQKITTAQQQRLMTLEQELQQQIIGHTAAIRQLSAALIRARTGLREENRPIGCFLFTGPTGVGKTALAKAAALHLFDDKDSLIRFDMSEYMEKHTVSKLIGAPPGYVGYEEGGTLCERVRKRPYCVILFDEIEKAHPDICNILLQIMEDGVLSDSNGRKTDFTNALLILTSNLGGTGSKPPAGFVQTAQATSETALRQYFSPEFLGRLDAIIPFQPLTQKELCQIAEKQLQNLQKRMEQLHVQLHFTQEAVQQLAHAPDTGRYGARPMRRYLTEAVETQLAQQLLQKTIAAGDQVLLSANEHTFSLTKETTTVHS
;
A
#
# COMPACT_ATOMS: atom_id res chain seq x y z
N MET A 1 28.29 23.81 -34.33
CA MET A 1 26.81 23.56 -34.28
C MET A 1 26.59 22.07 -34.42
N ARG A 2 25.94 21.43 -33.47
CA ARG A 2 25.61 20.00 -33.60
C ARG A 2 24.63 19.84 -34.75
N TYR A 3 24.83 18.86 -35.64
CA TYR A 3 23.95 18.60 -36.81
C TYR A 3 22.47 18.38 -36.42
N THR A 4 22.21 18.02 -35.16
CA THR A 4 20.90 17.79 -34.57
C THR A 4 20.16 19.06 -34.09
N ASP A 5 20.81 20.23 -34.06
CA ASP A 5 20.19 21.48 -33.58
C ASP A 5 19.01 21.88 -34.48
N GLY A 6 17.87 22.19 -33.88
CA GLY A 6 16.65 22.64 -34.58
C GLY A 6 15.72 21.49 -35.03
N PHE A 7 15.88 20.27 -34.51
CA PHE A 7 15.01 19.14 -34.76
C PHE A 7 14.25 18.70 -33.52
N THR A 8 13.09 18.09 -33.69
CA THR A 8 12.31 17.45 -32.62
C THR A 8 13.01 16.19 -32.10
N GLY A 9 12.69 15.74 -30.85
CA GLY A 9 13.28 14.53 -30.27
C GLY A 9 13.14 13.30 -31.17
N LYS A 10 11.97 13.09 -31.80
CA LYS A 10 11.73 11.98 -32.74
C LYS A 10 12.53 12.11 -34.04
N ALA A 11 12.71 13.32 -34.53
CA ALA A 11 13.55 13.54 -35.71
C ALA A 11 15.05 13.28 -35.38
N ILE A 12 15.48 13.58 -34.17
CA ILE A 12 16.85 13.29 -33.70
C ILE A 12 17.04 11.77 -33.56
N LEU A 13 16.03 11.03 -33.05
CA LEU A 13 16.08 9.58 -32.96
C LEU A 13 16.15 8.96 -34.36
N ALA A 14 15.31 9.39 -35.30
CA ALA A 14 15.36 8.91 -36.67
C ALA A 14 16.70 9.19 -37.37
N LEU A 15 17.37 10.31 -37.06
CA LEU A 15 18.72 10.60 -37.53
C LEU A 15 19.78 9.68 -36.91
N LYS A 16 19.63 9.29 -35.65
CA LYS A 16 20.51 8.29 -35.02
C LYS A 16 20.32 6.91 -35.62
N GLU A 17 19.07 6.46 -35.82
CA GLU A 17 18.78 5.20 -36.49
C GLU A 17 19.32 5.20 -37.94
N ALA A 18 19.34 6.34 -38.62
CA ALA A 18 19.98 6.45 -39.95
C ALA A 18 21.50 6.21 -39.89
N ILE A 19 22.18 6.61 -38.83
CA ILE A 19 23.61 6.31 -38.62
C ILE A 19 23.79 4.81 -38.39
N CYS A 20 23.00 4.22 -37.49
CA CYS A 20 23.06 2.78 -37.24
C CYS A 20 22.80 1.95 -38.52
N ALA A 21 21.83 2.37 -39.34
CA ALA A 21 21.55 1.71 -40.63
C ALA A 21 22.73 1.85 -41.60
N ALA A 22 23.45 2.96 -41.64
CA ALA A 22 24.63 3.13 -42.47
C ALA A 22 25.78 2.21 -41.99
N GLU A 23 26.00 2.10 -40.71
CA GLU A 23 27.02 1.21 -40.11
C GLU A 23 26.73 -0.29 -40.39
N GLU A 24 25.48 -0.71 -40.21
CA GLU A 24 25.04 -2.09 -40.49
C GLU A 24 25.19 -2.48 -41.97
N LEU A 25 24.93 -1.53 -42.85
CA LEU A 25 25.04 -1.73 -44.28
C LEU A 25 26.50 -1.61 -44.79
N GLY A 26 27.41 -1.15 -43.93
CA GLY A 26 28.82 -0.98 -44.25
C GLY A 26 29.13 0.19 -45.19
N HIS A 27 28.32 1.23 -45.12
CA HIS A 27 28.54 2.46 -45.87
C HIS A 27 29.38 3.44 -45.06
N THR A 28 30.29 4.15 -45.71
CA THR A 28 31.18 5.12 -45.09
C THR A 28 30.62 6.53 -45.05
N TYR A 29 29.34 6.72 -45.40
CA TYR A 29 28.61 7.97 -45.45
C TYR A 29 27.17 7.80 -45.01
N ILE A 30 26.54 8.87 -44.57
CA ILE A 30 25.15 8.93 -44.21
C ILE A 30 24.37 9.66 -45.34
N GLY A 31 23.50 8.95 -46.07
CA GLY A 31 22.73 9.51 -47.17
C GLY A 31 21.23 9.58 -46.90
N SER A 32 20.48 10.12 -47.86
CA SER A 32 19.03 10.21 -47.80
C SER A 32 18.32 8.86 -47.66
N GLU A 33 18.91 7.81 -48.18
CA GLU A 33 18.46 6.42 -48.09
C GLU A 33 18.51 5.89 -46.65
N HIS A 34 19.57 6.24 -45.91
CA HIS A 34 19.72 5.89 -44.50
C HIS A 34 18.73 6.67 -43.65
N LEU A 35 18.48 7.97 -43.96
CA LEU A 35 17.45 8.75 -43.32
C LEU A 35 16.04 8.14 -43.52
N LEU A 36 15.75 7.67 -44.73
CA LEU A 36 14.46 7.00 -45.00
C LEU A 36 14.30 5.71 -44.18
N LEU A 37 15.38 4.94 -44.00
CA LEU A 37 15.39 3.78 -43.10
C LEU A 37 15.20 4.19 -41.64
N GLY A 38 15.94 5.18 -41.15
CA GLY A 38 15.85 5.66 -39.79
C GLY A 38 14.46 6.21 -39.42
N LEU A 39 13.78 6.86 -40.38
CA LEU A 39 12.39 7.27 -40.20
C LEU A 39 11.43 6.07 -40.03
N LEU A 40 11.68 4.95 -40.71
CA LEU A 40 10.86 3.73 -40.60
C LEU A 40 11.21 2.86 -39.39
N GLU A 41 12.49 2.82 -38.97
CA GLU A 41 12.98 1.99 -37.85
C GLU A 41 12.62 2.60 -36.50
N GLU A 42 12.61 3.91 -36.36
CA GLU A 42 12.05 4.59 -35.18
C GLU A 42 10.56 4.27 -34.99
N GLY A 43 9.81 4.09 -36.08
CA GLY A 43 8.47 3.47 -36.12
C GLY A 43 7.32 4.24 -35.47
N SER A 44 7.59 5.10 -34.48
CA SER A 44 6.57 5.83 -33.72
C SER A 44 6.33 7.27 -34.20
N ASN A 45 6.87 7.63 -35.37
CA ASN A 45 6.84 8.99 -35.92
C ASN A 45 5.81 9.19 -37.05
N ALA A 46 5.44 10.44 -37.32
CA ALA A 46 4.45 10.79 -38.35
C ALA A 46 4.89 10.34 -39.76
N ALA A 47 6.17 10.46 -40.10
CA ALA A 47 6.69 10.01 -41.38
C ALA A 47 6.58 8.49 -41.57
N ALA A 48 6.84 7.72 -40.51
CA ALA A 48 6.66 6.25 -40.53
C ALA A 48 5.18 5.88 -40.76
N ALA A 49 4.25 6.55 -40.11
CA ALA A 49 2.81 6.33 -40.29
C ALA A 49 2.38 6.60 -41.74
N MET A 50 2.83 7.68 -42.32
CA MET A 50 2.57 8.04 -43.72
C MET A 50 3.13 7.01 -44.72
N LEU A 51 4.34 6.50 -44.46
CA LEU A 51 5.00 5.48 -45.29
C LEU A 51 4.31 4.13 -45.09
N ALA A 52 3.92 3.76 -43.88
CA ALA A 52 3.19 2.54 -43.60
C ALA A 52 1.80 2.49 -44.26
N ALA A 53 1.10 3.63 -44.34
CA ALA A 53 -0.17 3.76 -45.08
C ALA A 53 -0.05 3.43 -46.57
N GLN A 54 1.16 3.55 -47.12
CA GLN A 54 1.49 3.15 -48.53
C GLN A 54 2.14 1.77 -48.59
N HIS A 55 2.02 0.94 -47.54
CA HIS A 55 2.61 -0.39 -47.41
C HIS A 55 4.14 -0.42 -47.55
N ILE A 56 4.82 0.66 -47.16
CA ILE A 56 6.28 0.76 -47.14
C ILE A 56 6.77 0.33 -45.77
N THR A 57 7.56 -0.74 -45.73
CA THR A 57 8.19 -1.24 -44.49
C THR A 57 9.71 -1.07 -44.55
N ALA A 58 10.37 -0.97 -43.39
CA ALA A 58 11.82 -0.86 -43.30
C ALA A 58 12.52 -2.00 -44.06
N GLN A 59 12.00 -3.23 -43.99
CA GLN A 59 12.57 -4.37 -44.69
C GLN A 59 12.52 -4.25 -46.25
N ARG A 60 11.42 -3.71 -46.78
CA ARG A 60 11.31 -3.46 -48.23
C ARG A 60 12.25 -2.38 -48.71
N VAL A 61 12.41 -1.31 -47.93
CA VAL A 61 13.35 -0.22 -48.20
C VAL A 61 14.78 -0.73 -48.11
N ARG A 62 15.12 -1.54 -47.09
CA ARG A 62 16.45 -2.14 -46.88
C ARG A 62 16.83 -3.05 -48.07
N ASN A 63 15.91 -3.89 -48.52
CA ASN A 63 16.15 -4.75 -49.69
C ASN A 63 16.38 -3.94 -50.96
N ALA A 64 15.54 -2.93 -51.23
CA ALA A 64 15.67 -2.06 -52.40
C ALA A 64 16.98 -1.21 -52.35
N LEU A 65 17.42 -0.85 -51.18
CA LEU A 65 18.69 -0.11 -50.97
C LEU A 65 19.88 -1.00 -51.26
N VAL A 66 19.92 -2.24 -50.76
CA VAL A 66 20.99 -3.18 -51.03
C VAL A 66 21.09 -3.51 -52.52
N GLU A 67 19.95 -3.60 -53.24
CA GLU A 67 19.94 -3.79 -54.70
C GLU A 67 20.45 -2.57 -55.49
N LEU A 68 20.25 -1.34 -55.01
CA LEU A 68 20.63 -0.11 -55.71
C LEU A 68 22.06 0.34 -55.41
N VAL A 69 22.48 0.25 -54.15
CA VAL A 69 23.75 0.81 -53.65
C VAL A 69 24.76 -0.28 -53.33
N GLY A 70 24.28 -1.47 -52.99
CA GLY A 70 25.13 -2.58 -52.56
C GLY A 70 25.26 -2.67 -51.03
N ARG A 71 26.13 -3.57 -50.56
CA ARG A 71 26.46 -3.76 -49.16
C ARG A 71 27.96 -3.76 -48.97
N GLY A 72 28.44 -2.94 -48.03
CA GLY A 72 29.86 -2.86 -47.67
C GLY A 72 30.20 -3.76 -46.47
N ILE A 73 31.41 -3.58 -45.95
CA ILE A 73 31.86 -4.19 -44.71
C ILE A 73 31.45 -3.24 -43.55
N PRO A 74 30.73 -3.75 -42.51
CA PRO A 74 30.31 -2.92 -41.38
C PRO A 74 31.51 -2.16 -40.79
N ALA A 75 31.35 -0.83 -40.67
CA ALA A 75 32.38 0.06 -40.17
C ALA A 75 31.69 1.20 -39.36
N GLN A 76 32.37 1.74 -38.37
CA GLN A 76 31.86 2.90 -37.65
C GLN A 76 31.88 4.14 -38.56
N VAL A 77 30.74 4.84 -38.59
CA VAL A 77 30.58 6.07 -39.39
C VAL A 77 30.58 7.28 -38.47
N GLN A 78 31.43 8.26 -38.77
CA GLN A 78 31.46 9.52 -38.00
C GLN A 78 30.20 10.34 -38.34
N GLU A 79 29.63 10.99 -37.30
CA GLU A 79 28.41 11.80 -37.40
C GLU A 79 28.51 12.94 -38.44
N ASP A 80 29.68 13.35 -38.82
CA ASP A 80 29.94 14.44 -39.80
C ASP A 80 30.00 13.93 -41.25
N CYS A 81 29.94 12.63 -41.51
CA CYS A 81 30.01 12.05 -42.86
C CYS A 81 28.68 12.11 -43.61
N LEU A 82 28.03 13.28 -43.62
CA LEU A 82 26.75 13.50 -44.31
C LEU A 82 26.96 13.74 -45.80
N THR A 83 26.11 13.13 -46.64
CA THR A 83 26.10 13.47 -48.06
C THR A 83 25.56 14.89 -48.27
N PRO A 84 26.00 15.60 -49.35
CA PRO A 84 25.48 16.91 -49.67
C PRO A 84 23.95 16.94 -49.82
N ALA A 85 23.36 15.88 -50.40
CA ALA A 85 21.89 15.72 -50.50
C ALA A 85 21.20 15.62 -49.15
N LEU A 86 21.77 14.89 -48.16
CA LEU A 86 21.21 14.82 -46.83
C LEU A 86 21.32 16.15 -46.09
N SER A 87 22.44 16.82 -46.22
CA SER A 87 22.64 18.17 -45.61
C SER A 87 21.62 19.18 -46.18
N GLU A 88 21.33 19.12 -47.47
CA GLU A 88 20.31 19.97 -48.12
C GLU A 88 18.90 19.62 -47.62
N ILE A 89 18.56 18.31 -47.51
CA ILE A 89 17.29 17.84 -46.97
C ILE A 89 17.08 18.35 -45.54
N MET A 90 18.11 18.30 -44.67
CA MET A 90 18.02 18.79 -43.31
C MET A 90 17.84 20.32 -43.25
N GLN A 91 18.48 21.10 -44.12
CA GLN A 91 18.29 22.55 -44.19
C GLN A 91 16.89 22.87 -44.69
N GLN A 92 16.41 22.20 -45.72
CA GLN A 92 15.03 22.38 -46.27
C GLN A 92 13.98 22.00 -45.22
N ALA A 93 14.18 20.94 -44.45
CA ALA A 93 13.28 20.56 -43.37
C ALA A 93 13.15 21.66 -42.30
N LYS A 94 14.26 22.30 -41.92
CA LYS A 94 14.24 23.46 -41.02
C LYS A 94 13.56 24.70 -41.65
N ALA A 95 13.66 24.89 -42.97
CA ALA A 95 12.96 25.96 -43.68
C ALA A 95 11.43 25.70 -43.68
N PHE A 96 11.00 24.46 -43.98
CA PHE A 96 9.60 24.07 -43.93
C PHE A 96 9.00 24.17 -42.54
N SER A 97 9.74 23.82 -41.50
CA SER A 97 9.31 24.02 -40.13
C SER A 97 9.03 25.48 -39.80
N LYS A 98 9.87 26.41 -40.29
CA LYS A 98 9.65 27.85 -40.12
C LYS A 98 8.48 28.38 -40.96
N GLU A 99 8.30 27.89 -42.20
CA GLU A 99 7.11 28.20 -43.03
C GLU A 99 5.81 27.75 -42.35
N ASP A 100 5.86 26.60 -41.68
CA ASP A 100 4.73 26.02 -40.94
C ASP A 100 4.62 26.60 -39.50
N GLY A 101 5.36 27.70 -39.18
CA GLY A 101 5.27 28.38 -37.87
C GLY A 101 5.91 27.65 -36.67
N ARG A 102 6.69 26.60 -36.90
CA ARG A 102 7.31 25.79 -35.83
C ARG A 102 8.75 26.18 -35.59
N SER A 103 9.16 26.10 -34.33
CA SER A 103 10.55 26.35 -33.92
C SER A 103 11.48 25.18 -34.20
N LEU A 104 10.97 23.93 -34.30
CA LEU A 104 11.73 22.70 -34.48
C LEU A 104 11.17 21.90 -35.68
N ALA A 105 12.08 21.32 -36.47
CA ALA A 105 11.74 20.45 -37.60
C ALA A 105 11.39 19.04 -37.15
N GLY A 106 10.19 18.54 -37.48
CA GLY A 106 9.74 17.19 -37.20
C GLY A 106 10.07 16.18 -38.29
N THR A 107 9.72 14.91 -38.10
CA THR A 107 9.92 13.82 -39.06
C THR A 107 9.11 14.01 -40.35
N GLU A 108 7.94 14.64 -40.25
CA GLU A 108 7.09 15.06 -41.40
C GLU A 108 7.81 16.06 -42.31
N HIS A 109 8.53 17.01 -41.73
CA HIS A 109 9.31 17.97 -42.50
C HIS A 109 10.52 17.33 -43.19
N LEU A 110 11.15 16.33 -42.56
CA LEU A 110 12.22 15.53 -43.14
C LEU A 110 11.70 14.74 -44.34
N LEU A 111 10.55 14.04 -44.19
CA LEU A 111 9.92 13.29 -45.28
C LEU A 111 9.52 14.21 -46.43
N ARG A 112 8.89 15.37 -46.12
CA ARG A 112 8.53 16.42 -47.15
C ARG A 112 9.74 16.90 -47.89
N SER A 113 10.87 17.09 -47.21
CA SER A 113 12.13 17.52 -47.83
C SER A 113 12.73 16.44 -48.74
N ILE A 114 12.70 15.17 -48.32
CA ILE A 114 13.08 14.02 -49.17
C ILE A 114 12.26 14.02 -50.45
N LEU A 115 10.94 14.15 -50.36
CA LEU A 115 10.04 14.13 -51.54
C LEU A 115 10.26 15.31 -52.51
N ARG A 116 10.76 16.44 -52.02
CA ARG A 116 11.10 17.63 -52.85
C ARG A 116 12.50 17.60 -53.42
N THR A 117 13.34 16.66 -53.04
CA THR A 117 14.68 16.52 -53.61
C THR A 117 14.71 15.35 -54.63
N PRO A 118 14.36 15.60 -55.92
CA PRO A 118 14.07 14.53 -56.88
C PRO A 118 15.29 13.65 -57.27
N CYS A 119 16.49 14.15 -57.03
CA CYS A 119 17.74 13.47 -57.37
C CYS A 119 18.37 12.68 -56.18
N CYS A 120 17.66 12.54 -55.06
CA CYS A 120 18.19 11.77 -53.94
C CYS A 120 17.87 10.26 -54.02
N THR A 121 18.75 9.44 -53.41
CA THR A 121 18.65 7.97 -53.45
C THR A 121 17.34 7.49 -52.79
N ALA A 122 16.88 8.15 -51.73
CA ALA A 122 15.60 7.85 -51.09
C ALA A 122 14.41 7.90 -52.08
N VAL A 123 14.35 8.94 -52.92
CA VAL A 123 13.31 9.06 -53.95
C VAL A 123 13.44 7.96 -54.99
N ALA A 124 14.64 7.58 -55.37
CA ALA A 124 14.85 6.47 -56.31
C ALA A 124 14.34 5.12 -55.74
N ILE A 125 14.55 4.89 -54.44
CA ILE A 125 14.04 3.70 -53.72
C ILE A 125 12.50 3.74 -53.70
N LEU A 126 11.89 4.84 -53.33
CA LEU A 126 10.45 5.00 -53.28
C LEU A 126 9.79 4.78 -54.66
N LYS A 127 10.37 5.31 -55.75
CA LYS A 127 9.93 5.03 -57.10
C LYS A 127 10.04 3.56 -57.48
N LYS A 128 11.14 2.90 -57.13
CA LYS A 128 11.36 1.45 -57.40
C LYS A 128 10.32 0.59 -56.67
N LEU A 129 9.90 1.04 -55.47
CA LEU A 129 8.84 0.37 -54.68
C LEU A 129 7.41 0.66 -55.20
N GLY A 130 7.27 1.44 -56.30
CA GLY A 130 5.99 1.75 -56.93
C GLY A 130 5.14 2.79 -56.23
N VAL A 131 5.75 3.65 -55.40
CA VAL A 131 5.05 4.66 -54.61
C VAL A 131 4.77 5.92 -55.44
N SER A 132 3.55 6.39 -55.41
CA SER A 132 3.17 7.69 -56.02
C SER A 132 3.63 8.85 -55.12
N LEU A 133 4.73 9.50 -55.50
CA LEU A 133 5.31 10.63 -54.81
C LEU A 133 4.33 11.79 -54.61
N ASN A 134 3.43 12.02 -55.60
CA ASN A 134 2.42 13.07 -55.56
C ASN A 134 1.36 12.79 -54.46
N GLN A 135 0.95 11.54 -54.31
CA GLN A 135 -0.01 11.14 -53.26
C GLN A 135 0.61 11.24 -51.90
N LEU A 136 1.86 10.77 -51.73
CA LEU A 136 2.56 10.89 -50.45
C LEU A 136 2.82 12.35 -50.07
N GLY A 137 3.17 13.21 -51.02
CA GLY A 137 3.35 14.65 -50.81
C GLY A 137 2.05 15.38 -50.52
N ALA A 138 0.89 14.92 -51.01
CA ALA A 138 -0.42 15.48 -50.67
C ALA A 138 -0.84 15.11 -49.25
N VAL A 139 -0.65 13.87 -48.83
CA VAL A 139 -0.90 13.36 -47.45
C VAL A 139 -0.02 14.12 -46.44
N SER A 140 1.27 14.30 -46.75
CA SER A 140 2.19 15.09 -45.92
C SER A 140 1.73 16.55 -45.70
N ARG A 141 1.15 17.17 -46.69
CA ARG A 141 0.60 18.54 -46.59
C ARG A 141 -0.73 18.60 -45.81
N GLN A 142 -1.58 17.58 -45.98
CA GLN A 142 -2.86 17.52 -45.27
C GLN A 142 -2.70 17.31 -43.79
N GLU A 143 -1.79 16.42 -43.36
CA GLU A 143 -1.54 16.23 -41.94
C GLU A 143 -0.90 17.45 -41.28
N THR A 144 0.06 18.10 -41.94
CA THR A 144 0.63 19.36 -41.42
C THR A 144 -0.44 20.45 -41.27
N SER A 145 -1.35 20.60 -42.25
CA SER A 145 -2.46 21.54 -42.18
C SER A 145 -3.50 21.19 -41.11
N CYS A 146 -3.73 19.89 -40.87
CA CYS A 146 -4.66 19.44 -39.85
C CYS A 146 -4.10 19.71 -38.45
N HIS A 147 -2.80 19.50 -38.23
CA HIS A 147 -2.13 19.81 -36.94
C HIS A 147 -2.09 21.33 -36.67
N ILE A 148 -1.80 22.15 -37.64
CA ILE A 148 -1.81 23.63 -37.50
C ILE A 148 -3.23 24.13 -37.18
N ARG A 149 -4.24 23.63 -37.87
CA ARG A 149 -5.63 23.99 -37.64
C ARG A 149 -6.12 23.50 -36.25
N MET A 150 -5.57 22.41 -35.74
CA MET A 150 -5.88 21.91 -34.39
C MET A 150 -5.17 22.70 -33.28
N GLU A 151 -3.93 23.14 -33.49
CA GLU A 151 -3.25 24.04 -32.55
C GLU A 151 -3.88 25.44 -32.51
N GLU A 152 -4.26 25.99 -33.65
CA GLU A 152 -4.99 27.26 -33.70
C GLU A 152 -6.38 27.17 -33.06
N LEU A 153 -7.13 26.07 -33.29
CA LEU A 153 -8.42 25.82 -32.64
C LEU A 153 -8.30 25.57 -31.13
N ARG A 154 -7.13 25.05 -30.67
CA ARG A 154 -6.86 24.81 -29.26
C ARG A 154 -6.50 26.08 -28.48
N THR A 155 -5.82 27.05 -29.09
CA THR A 155 -5.23 28.17 -28.35
C THR A 155 -6.11 29.44 -28.34
N GLU A 156 -7.02 29.65 -29.29
CA GLU A 156 -7.74 30.92 -29.41
C GLU A 156 -8.86 31.17 -28.37
N ARG A 157 -9.37 30.14 -27.67
CA ARG A 157 -10.51 30.26 -26.76
C ARG A 157 -10.23 30.04 -25.28
N ILE A 158 -9.06 29.51 -24.90
CA ILE A 158 -8.75 29.19 -23.51
C ILE A 158 -7.64 30.10 -23.00
N SER A 159 -8.04 31.10 -22.27
CA SER A 159 -7.12 32.04 -21.61
C SER A 159 -7.62 32.37 -20.20
N LYS A 160 -6.70 32.81 -19.32
CA LYS A 160 -7.07 33.34 -18.00
C LYS A 160 -8.06 34.51 -18.05
N LYS A 161 -8.18 35.21 -19.20
CA LYS A 161 -9.14 36.30 -19.38
C LYS A 161 -10.55 35.82 -19.71
N THR A 162 -10.66 34.68 -20.41
CA THR A 162 -11.94 34.09 -20.81
C THR A 162 -12.55 33.20 -19.76
N LEU A 163 -11.72 32.55 -18.92
CA LEU A 163 -12.10 31.56 -17.90
C LEU A 163 -11.45 31.89 -16.55
N PRO A 164 -11.64 33.07 -15.97
CA PRO A 164 -10.92 33.51 -14.79
C PRO A 164 -11.17 32.60 -13.57
N ASN A 165 -12.41 32.12 -13.37
CA ASN A 165 -12.75 31.26 -12.21
C ASN A 165 -12.20 29.86 -12.37
N LEU A 166 -12.27 29.24 -13.55
CA LEU A 166 -11.71 27.92 -13.81
C LEU A 166 -10.18 27.90 -13.66
N PHE A 167 -9.48 28.97 -14.04
CA PHE A 167 -8.05 29.11 -13.82
C PHE A 167 -7.67 29.45 -12.38
N GLN A 168 -8.59 30.06 -11.61
CA GLN A 168 -8.36 30.39 -10.20
C GLN A 168 -8.60 29.19 -9.27
N TYR A 169 -9.64 28.41 -9.55
CA TYR A 169 -10.12 27.32 -8.68
C TYR A 169 -9.97 25.94 -9.31
N GLY A 170 -9.26 25.82 -10.43
CA GLY A 170 -9.04 24.56 -11.10
C GLY A 170 -7.68 24.47 -11.76
N LYS A 171 -7.29 23.24 -12.10
CA LYS A 171 -6.07 22.92 -12.84
C LYS A 171 -6.43 22.51 -14.27
N TRP A 172 -5.88 23.18 -15.26
CA TRP A 172 -6.06 22.81 -16.66
C TRP A 172 -5.22 21.57 -16.99
N MET A 173 -5.86 20.40 -17.06
CA MET A 173 -5.17 19.12 -17.26
C MET A 173 -4.71 18.89 -18.71
N THR A 174 -5.37 19.48 -19.69
CA THR A 174 -4.98 19.40 -21.10
C THR A 174 -4.09 20.58 -21.55
N ASP A 175 -3.31 21.16 -20.62
CA ASP A 175 -2.29 22.14 -20.95
C ASP A 175 -1.13 21.42 -21.66
N PRO A 176 -0.74 21.85 -22.90
CA PRO A 176 0.38 21.27 -23.62
C PRO A 176 1.71 21.28 -22.83
N ALA A 177 1.90 22.27 -21.95
CA ALA A 177 3.08 22.35 -21.10
C ALA A 177 3.19 21.21 -20.09
N LEU A 178 2.08 20.57 -19.73
CA LEU A 178 2.02 19.48 -18.76
C LEU A 178 2.29 18.08 -19.37
N LEU A 179 2.31 17.97 -20.72
CA LEU A 179 2.44 16.67 -21.38
C LEU A 179 3.69 15.87 -20.94
N HIS A 180 4.78 16.57 -20.67
CA HIS A 180 6.05 15.96 -20.20
C HIS A 180 6.12 15.78 -18.68
N GLN A 181 5.13 16.30 -17.95
CA GLN A 181 5.08 16.20 -16.49
C GLN A 181 4.15 15.08 -16.00
N TYR A 182 3.31 14.55 -16.89
CA TYR A 182 2.43 13.44 -16.55
C TYR A 182 3.17 12.11 -16.58
N ASP A 183 2.90 11.32 -15.57
CA ASP A 183 3.34 9.94 -15.53
C ASP A 183 2.65 9.08 -16.60
N PRO A 184 3.32 8.06 -17.15
CA PRO A 184 2.70 7.16 -18.11
C PRO A 184 1.62 6.31 -17.45
N VAL A 185 0.43 6.27 -18.03
CA VAL A 185 -0.67 5.41 -17.57
C VAL A 185 -0.54 4.04 -18.21
N ILE A 186 -0.30 3.02 -17.40
CA ILE A 186 -0.01 1.65 -17.84
C ILE A 186 -1.08 0.70 -17.30
N GLY A 187 -1.52 -0.24 -18.12
CA GLY A 187 -2.44 -1.32 -17.74
C GLY A 187 -3.89 -0.88 -17.46
N ARG A 188 -4.30 0.28 -17.99
CA ARG A 188 -5.66 0.85 -17.84
C ARG A 188 -6.32 1.15 -19.18
N GLU A 189 -5.92 0.43 -20.23
CA GLU A 189 -6.39 0.66 -21.62
C GLU A 189 -7.91 0.47 -21.73
N ALA A 190 -8.48 -0.51 -21.03
CA ALA A 190 -9.91 -0.81 -21.06
C ALA A 190 -10.73 0.34 -20.44
N GLU A 191 -10.33 0.83 -19.26
CA GLU A 191 -10.97 1.94 -18.57
C GLU A 191 -10.84 3.24 -19.35
N LEU A 192 -9.66 3.51 -19.95
CA LEU A 192 -9.43 4.65 -20.82
C LEU A 192 -10.34 4.60 -22.05
N GLN A 193 -10.43 3.46 -22.72
CA GLN A 193 -11.31 3.29 -23.88
C GLN A 193 -12.79 3.45 -23.51
N GLN A 194 -13.20 2.90 -22.38
CA GLN A 194 -14.56 3.02 -21.87
C GLN A 194 -14.90 4.48 -21.54
N MET A 195 -13.95 5.23 -20.94
CA MET A 195 -14.14 6.67 -20.64
C MET A 195 -14.31 7.48 -21.92
N VAL A 196 -13.45 7.28 -22.91
CA VAL A 196 -13.53 7.94 -24.23
C VAL A 196 -14.88 7.62 -24.89
N GLN A 197 -15.32 6.34 -24.83
CA GLN A 197 -16.62 5.93 -25.38
C GLN A 197 -17.80 6.62 -24.68
N ILE A 198 -17.77 6.77 -23.35
CA ILE A 198 -18.84 7.42 -22.60
C ILE A 198 -18.90 8.93 -22.93
N LEU A 199 -17.75 9.62 -22.96
CA LEU A 199 -17.65 11.04 -23.26
C LEU A 199 -18.17 11.41 -24.67
N THR A 200 -18.17 10.46 -25.60
CA THR A 200 -18.68 10.66 -26.98
C THR A 200 -20.17 10.35 -27.13
N ARG A 201 -20.84 9.83 -26.09
CA ARG A 201 -22.30 9.54 -26.14
C ARG A 201 -23.13 10.80 -26.18
N ARG A 202 -24.32 10.71 -26.77
CA ARG A 202 -25.31 11.78 -26.78
C ARG A 202 -25.99 11.98 -25.42
N THR A 203 -26.21 10.88 -24.70
CA THR A 203 -26.85 10.86 -23.38
C THR A 203 -26.04 9.99 -22.44
N LYS A 204 -26.09 10.24 -21.13
CA LYS A 204 -25.26 9.57 -20.11
C LYS A 204 -23.75 9.65 -20.46
N ASN A 205 -23.35 10.87 -20.83
CA ASN A 205 -22.00 11.18 -21.30
C ASN A 205 -21.07 11.64 -20.15
N ASN A 206 -21.49 11.49 -18.90
CA ASN A 206 -20.66 11.81 -17.73
C ASN A 206 -20.14 10.51 -17.10
N PRO A 207 -18.89 10.12 -17.34
CA PRO A 207 -18.29 8.98 -16.68
C PRO A 207 -18.03 9.27 -15.20
N CYS A 208 -18.25 8.27 -14.34
CA CYS A 208 -17.88 8.31 -12.95
C CYS A 208 -16.96 7.12 -12.63
N LEU A 209 -15.70 7.40 -12.29
CA LEU A 209 -14.74 6.39 -11.86
C LEU A 209 -15.07 5.96 -10.44
N VAL A 210 -15.39 4.69 -10.27
CA VAL A 210 -15.81 4.11 -9.00
C VAL A 210 -14.82 3.03 -8.59
N GLY A 211 -14.20 3.19 -7.44
CA GLY A 211 -13.21 2.24 -6.93
C GLY A 211 -12.60 2.72 -5.61
N ASP A 212 -11.89 1.86 -4.94
CA ASP A 212 -11.28 2.16 -3.64
C ASP A 212 -10.24 3.30 -3.72
N ALA A 213 -9.88 3.87 -2.57
CA ALA A 213 -8.85 4.90 -2.51
C ALA A 213 -7.48 4.32 -2.91
N GLY A 214 -6.71 5.04 -3.74
CA GLY A 214 -5.37 4.60 -4.13
C GLY A 214 -5.31 3.62 -5.32
N VAL A 215 -6.44 3.24 -5.97
CA VAL A 215 -6.42 2.36 -7.16
C VAL A 215 -6.02 3.06 -8.46
N GLY A 216 -5.79 4.38 -8.43
CA GLY A 216 -5.35 5.16 -9.58
C GLY A 216 -6.46 5.79 -10.42
N LYS A 217 -7.59 6.19 -9.82
CA LYS A 217 -8.70 6.86 -10.52
C LYS A 217 -8.28 8.15 -11.22
N THR A 218 -7.55 9.01 -10.53
CA THR A 218 -7.05 10.30 -11.05
C THR A 218 -6.08 10.10 -12.21
N ALA A 219 -5.21 9.08 -12.13
CA ALA A 219 -4.28 8.72 -13.21
C ALA A 219 -5.01 8.36 -14.53
N ILE A 220 -6.18 7.70 -14.45
CA ILE A 220 -6.99 7.41 -15.64
C ILE A 220 -7.46 8.70 -16.33
N VAL A 221 -7.85 9.72 -15.57
CA VAL A 221 -8.24 11.04 -16.13
C VAL A 221 -7.04 11.74 -16.76
N GLU A 222 -5.88 11.68 -16.11
CA GLU A 222 -4.61 12.17 -16.67
C GLU A 222 -4.26 11.44 -17.98
N GLY A 223 -4.50 10.13 -18.05
CA GLY A 223 -4.31 9.35 -19.25
C GLY A 223 -5.23 9.79 -20.41
N VAL A 224 -6.49 10.13 -20.12
CA VAL A 224 -7.39 10.72 -21.15
C VAL A 224 -6.89 12.10 -21.58
N ALA A 225 -6.43 12.94 -20.66
CA ALA A 225 -5.85 14.24 -20.99
C ALA A 225 -4.61 14.09 -21.88
N GLN A 226 -3.72 13.12 -21.57
CA GLN A 226 -2.56 12.80 -22.43
C GLN A 226 -2.98 12.33 -23.83
N LYS A 227 -4.00 11.47 -23.94
CA LYS A 227 -4.52 11.00 -25.24
C LYS A 227 -5.12 12.14 -26.06
N ILE A 228 -5.84 13.08 -25.42
CA ILE A 228 -6.35 14.30 -26.09
C ILE A 228 -5.19 15.15 -26.60
N LEU A 229 -4.16 15.36 -25.77
CA LEU A 229 -2.98 16.15 -26.17
C LEU A 229 -2.18 15.50 -27.31
N ARG A 230 -2.11 14.18 -27.35
CA ARG A 230 -1.44 13.43 -28.43
C ARG A 230 -2.28 13.27 -29.68
N GLY A 231 -3.59 13.60 -29.61
CA GLY A 231 -4.52 13.40 -30.72
C GLY A 231 -4.98 11.95 -30.90
N GLU A 232 -4.81 11.10 -29.90
CA GLU A 232 -5.15 9.67 -29.88
C GLU A 232 -6.61 9.41 -29.46
N VAL A 233 -7.51 10.34 -29.75
CA VAL A 233 -8.94 10.29 -29.42
C VAL A 233 -9.79 10.58 -30.65
N PRO A 234 -11.08 10.17 -30.65
CA PRO A 234 -12.02 10.53 -31.74
C PRO A 234 -12.10 12.04 -31.95
N GLU A 235 -12.41 12.47 -33.20
CA GLU A 235 -12.50 13.89 -33.60
C GLU A 235 -13.38 14.74 -32.68
N ALA A 236 -14.44 14.17 -32.12
CA ALA A 236 -15.35 14.85 -31.21
C ALA A 236 -14.71 15.25 -29.86
N LEU A 237 -13.61 14.61 -29.47
CA LEU A 237 -12.88 14.89 -28.22
C LEU A 237 -11.60 15.71 -28.45
N LEU A 238 -11.14 15.83 -29.68
CA LEU A 238 -9.92 16.59 -29.99
C LEU A 238 -9.97 18.06 -29.52
N PRO A 239 -11.10 18.81 -29.67
CA PRO A 239 -11.18 20.19 -29.19
C PRO A 239 -11.51 20.31 -27.70
N GLN A 240 -11.64 19.19 -26.96
CA GLN A 240 -12.06 19.23 -25.58
C GLN A 240 -10.89 19.50 -24.63
N HIS A 241 -11.18 20.23 -23.55
CA HIS A 241 -10.23 20.60 -22.52
C HIS A 241 -10.74 20.15 -21.15
N ILE A 242 -9.89 19.44 -20.40
CA ILE A 242 -10.22 18.94 -19.07
C ILE A 242 -9.71 19.92 -18.02
N PHE A 243 -10.61 20.39 -17.15
CA PHE A 243 -10.30 21.18 -15.96
C PHE A 243 -10.64 20.39 -14.70
N SER A 244 -9.63 20.12 -13.88
CA SER A 244 -9.83 19.53 -12.55
C SER A 244 -10.19 20.64 -11.58
N LEU A 245 -11.36 20.56 -10.94
CA LEU A 245 -11.78 21.53 -9.93
C LEU A 245 -11.14 21.19 -8.58
N ASP A 246 -10.53 22.19 -7.97
CA ASP A 246 -9.95 22.10 -6.62
C ASP A 246 -11.01 22.54 -5.60
N LEU A 247 -11.69 21.57 -4.97
CA LEU A 247 -12.72 21.84 -3.97
C LEU A 247 -12.18 22.52 -2.70
N PRO A 248 -11.04 22.12 -2.15
CA PRO A 248 -10.37 22.85 -1.08
C PRO A 248 -10.11 24.33 -1.42
N ALA A 249 -9.66 24.65 -2.64
CA ALA A 249 -9.43 26.03 -3.06
C ALA A 249 -10.74 26.85 -3.17
N LEU A 250 -11.84 26.23 -3.61
CA LEU A 250 -13.17 26.85 -3.62
C LEU A 250 -13.69 27.18 -2.22
N LEU A 251 -13.37 26.34 -1.23
CA LEU A 251 -13.76 26.52 0.18
C LEU A 251 -12.83 27.49 0.92
N SER A 252 -11.57 27.58 0.54
CA SER A 252 -10.57 28.39 1.21
C SER A 252 -10.95 29.89 1.16
N GLY A 253 -10.99 30.53 2.33
CA GLY A 253 -11.34 31.94 2.45
C GLY A 253 -12.84 32.26 2.23
N ALA A 254 -13.71 31.28 2.06
CA ALA A 254 -15.15 31.49 2.08
C ALA A 254 -15.61 31.64 3.54
N LYS A 255 -16.01 32.84 3.92
CA LYS A 255 -16.51 33.13 5.28
C LYS A 255 -17.95 32.65 5.46
N TYR A 256 -18.72 32.60 4.40
CA TYR A 256 -20.13 32.22 4.37
C TYR A 256 -20.38 31.19 3.30
N ARG A 257 -21.40 30.35 3.49
CA ARG A 257 -21.89 29.35 2.55
C ARG A 257 -22.13 29.93 1.15
N GLY A 258 -22.66 31.15 1.07
CA GLY A 258 -22.95 31.84 -0.19
C GLY A 258 -21.70 32.10 -1.04
N ASP A 259 -20.54 32.32 -0.42
CA ASP A 259 -19.29 32.61 -1.14
C ASP A 259 -18.84 31.39 -1.96
N PHE A 260 -18.94 30.19 -1.38
CA PHE A 260 -18.64 28.93 -2.08
C PHE A 260 -19.63 28.68 -3.22
N GLU A 261 -20.94 28.83 -2.93
CA GLU A 261 -21.99 28.61 -3.95
C GLU A 261 -21.84 29.58 -5.11
N GLU A 262 -21.46 30.82 -4.88
CA GLU A 262 -21.18 31.79 -5.93
C GLU A 262 -19.96 31.41 -6.77
N ARG A 263 -18.84 31.07 -6.15
CA ARG A 263 -17.61 30.63 -6.84
C ARG A 263 -17.86 29.39 -7.68
N PHE A 264 -18.51 28.38 -7.12
CA PHE A 264 -18.84 27.15 -7.83
C PHE A 264 -19.80 27.39 -8.99
N ARG A 265 -20.81 28.25 -8.78
CA ARG A 265 -21.74 28.68 -9.87
C ARG A 265 -21.00 29.36 -10.99
N ASN A 266 -20.07 30.25 -10.70
CA ASN A 266 -19.27 30.95 -11.69
C ASN A 266 -18.41 29.99 -12.51
N CYS A 267 -17.76 28.99 -11.87
CA CYS A 267 -17.03 27.91 -12.56
C CYS A 267 -17.95 27.11 -13.50
N LEU A 268 -19.15 26.76 -13.03
CA LEU A 268 -20.13 26.04 -13.85
C LEU A 268 -20.62 26.86 -15.02
N GLN A 269 -20.85 28.18 -14.83
CA GLN A 269 -21.25 29.07 -15.92
C GLN A 269 -20.16 29.21 -17.00
N GLU A 270 -18.89 29.30 -16.60
CA GLU A 270 -17.78 29.33 -17.56
C GLU A 270 -17.71 28.03 -18.37
N ALA A 271 -17.94 26.88 -17.70
CA ALA A 271 -17.97 25.58 -18.38
C ALA A 271 -19.18 25.43 -19.32
N THR A 272 -20.35 25.95 -18.91
CA THR A 272 -21.57 25.91 -19.73
C THR A 272 -21.46 26.81 -20.97
N GLN A 273 -20.82 27.97 -20.84
CA GLN A 273 -20.62 28.92 -21.97
C GLN A 273 -19.61 28.40 -23.00
N ASN A 274 -18.81 27.41 -22.66
CA ASN A 274 -17.80 26.85 -23.54
C ASN A 274 -17.95 25.30 -23.64
N GLU A 275 -18.61 24.85 -24.72
CA GLU A 275 -18.87 23.42 -24.99
C GLU A 275 -17.61 22.55 -25.09
N GLN A 276 -16.43 23.17 -25.16
CA GLN A 276 -15.14 22.48 -25.22
C GLN A 276 -14.58 22.10 -23.83
N ILE A 277 -15.26 22.49 -22.76
CA ILE A 277 -14.79 22.22 -21.39
C ILE A 277 -15.42 20.94 -20.82
N ILE A 278 -14.59 20.07 -20.29
CA ILE A 278 -14.96 18.93 -19.47
C ILE A 278 -14.45 19.22 -18.07
N LEU A 279 -15.35 19.24 -17.09
CA LEU A 279 -14.96 19.36 -15.69
C LEU A 279 -14.58 18.00 -15.12
N PHE A 280 -13.50 17.93 -14.37
CA PHE A 280 -13.16 16.78 -13.55
C PHE A 280 -13.32 17.15 -12.07
N ILE A 281 -14.04 16.32 -11.35
CA ILE A 281 -14.26 16.48 -9.91
C ILE A 281 -13.82 15.18 -9.23
N ASP A 282 -12.70 15.27 -8.52
CA ASP A 282 -12.29 14.20 -7.62
C ASP A 282 -13.12 14.24 -6.33
N GLU A 283 -13.33 13.10 -5.70
CA GLU A 283 -14.22 12.98 -4.54
C GLU A 283 -15.61 13.60 -4.77
N LEU A 284 -16.26 13.26 -5.89
CA LEU A 284 -17.56 13.80 -6.29
C LEU A 284 -18.62 13.76 -5.17
N HIS A 285 -18.52 12.78 -4.24
CA HIS A 285 -19.39 12.64 -3.09
C HIS A 285 -19.36 13.85 -2.14
N THR A 286 -18.26 14.60 -2.09
CA THR A 286 -18.13 15.78 -1.23
C THR A 286 -19.09 16.90 -1.64
N ILE A 287 -19.39 17.00 -2.93
CA ILE A 287 -20.35 17.96 -3.47
C ILE A 287 -21.78 17.49 -3.28
N VAL A 288 -22.03 16.16 -3.40
CA VAL A 288 -23.36 15.56 -3.38
C VAL A 288 -23.81 15.23 -1.96
N GLY A 289 -22.88 14.81 -1.08
CA GLY A 289 -23.16 14.33 0.26
C GLY A 289 -23.20 15.38 1.36
N ALA A 290 -22.75 16.56 1.07
CA ALA A 290 -22.64 17.65 2.05
C ALA A 290 -23.99 18.19 2.58
N GLY A 291 -25.14 17.76 2.02
CA GLY A 291 -26.46 18.22 2.41
C GLY A 291 -27.10 17.58 3.66
N ALA A 292 -26.49 16.56 4.27
CA ALA A 292 -27.11 15.78 5.36
C ALA A 292 -26.85 16.33 6.78
N ALA A 293 -25.89 17.23 6.98
CA ALA A 293 -25.63 17.89 8.26
C ALA A 293 -26.17 19.32 8.26
N GLU A 294 -26.75 19.79 9.35
CA GLU A 294 -27.18 21.19 9.50
C GLU A 294 -26.00 22.13 9.24
N GLY A 295 -26.04 22.84 8.10
CA GLY A 295 -24.98 23.75 7.65
C GLY A 295 -24.13 23.25 6.47
N ALA A 296 -24.37 22.06 5.93
CA ALA A 296 -23.61 21.50 4.83
C ALA A 296 -24.02 22.06 3.45
N ILE A 297 -23.05 22.08 2.55
CA ILE A 297 -23.11 22.73 1.22
C ILE A 297 -23.89 21.84 0.25
N ASP A 298 -25.02 22.31 -0.28
CA ASP A 298 -25.80 21.59 -1.28
C ASP A 298 -25.46 22.07 -2.72
N ALA A 299 -24.22 21.78 -3.14
CA ALA A 299 -23.79 22.07 -4.51
C ALA A 299 -24.42 21.09 -5.54
N ALA A 300 -24.98 19.97 -5.07
CA ALA A 300 -25.69 19.04 -5.94
C ALA A 300 -26.88 19.68 -6.64
N ASN A 301 -27.63 20.53 -5.95
CA ASN A 301 -28.77 21.20 -6.53
C ASN A 301 -28.41 22.22 -7.63
N MET A 302 -27.18 22.70 -7.65
CA MET A 302 -26.67 23.55 -8.74
C MET A 302 -26.20 22.73 -9.95
N LEU A 303 -25.66 21.54 -9.72
CA LEU A 303 -25.19 20.62 -10.75
C LEU A 303 -26.35 19.91 -11.49
N LYS A 304 -27.39 19.47 -10.77
CA LYS A 304 -28.51 18.69 -11.31
C LYS A 304 -29.17 19.32 -12.53
N PRO A 305 -29.55 20.62 -12.55
CA PRO A 305 -30.20 21.24 -13.71
C PRO A 305 -29.30 21.25 -14.94
N GLN A 306 -28.01 21.53 -14.80
CA GLN A 306 -27.05 21.63 -15.90
C GLN A 306 -26.71 20.26 -16.50
N LEU A 307 -26.53 19.23 -15.63
CA LEU A 307 -26.39 17.84 -16.07
C LEU A 307 -27.68 17.34 -16.73
N ALA A 308 -28.86 17.77 -16.24
CA ALA A 308 -30.15 17.38 -16.82
C ALA A 308 -30.33 17.90 -18.25
N ARG A 309 -29.88 19.12 -18.53
CA ARG A 309 -29.95 19.74 -19.87
C ARG A 309 -28.80 19.30 -20.77
N GLY A 310 -27.75 18.65 -20.22
CA GLY A 310 -26.55 18.26 -20.96
C GLY A 310 -25.66 19.45 -21.32
N GLU A 311 -25.77 20.54 -20.59
CA GLU A 311 -25.04 21.79 -20.80
C GLU A 311 -23.58 21.69 -20.33
N VAL A 312 -23.28 20.79 -19.41
CA VAL A 312 -21.94 20.56 -18.86
C VAL A 312 -21.57 19.08 -18.99
N LYS A 313 -20.35 18.80 -19.42
CA LYS A 313 -19.73 17.49 -19.38
C LYS A 313 -18.89 17.37 -18.11
N LEU A 314 -19.05 16.28 -17.40
CA LEU A 314 -18.39 16.08 -16.12
C LEU A 314 -17.82 14.67 -16.01
N ILE A 315 -16.57 14.56 -15.55
CA ILE A 315 -15.93 13.34 -15.12
C ILE A 315 -15.94 13.36 -13.58
N GLY A 316 -16.50 12.35 -12.95
CA GLY A 316 -16.44 12.18 -11.50
C GLY A 316 -15.50 11.06 -11.09
N ALA A 317 -14.93 11.16 -9.89
CA ALA A 317 -14.24 10.05 -9.23
C ALA A 317 -14.76 9.94 -7.79
N THR A 318 -14.99 8.72 -7.30
CA THR A 318 -15.48 8.47 -5.93
C THR A 318 -15.20 7.03 -5.51
N THR A 319 -15.42 6.71 -4.25
CA THR A 319 -15.34 5.31 -3.77
C THR A 319 -16.64 4.56 -4.06
N THR A 320 -16.58 3.22 -4.00
CA THR A 320 -17.74 2.35 -4.25
C THR A 320 -18.85 2.58 -3.21
N GLU A 321 -18.48 2.75 -1.94
CA GLU A 321 -19.43 3.00 -0.86
C GLU A 321 -20.13 4.35 -1.02
N GLU A 322 -19.38 5.39 -1.34
CA GLU A 322 -19.87 6.76 -1.51
C GLU A 322 -20.75 6.89 -2.75
N PHE A 323 -20.37 6.20 -3.85
CA PHE A 323 -21.21 6.16 -5.05
C PHE A 323 -22.60 5.60 -4.74
N ARG A 324 -22.66 4.46 -4.03
CA ARG A 324 -23.94 3.84 -3.61
C ARG A 324 -24.72 4.71 -2.64
N LYS A 325 -24.03 5.36 -1.69
CA LYS A 325 -24.66 6.16 -0.64
C LYS A 325 -25.24 7.48 -1.17
N TYR A 326 -24.56 8.15 -2.09
CA TYR A 326 -24.88 9.51 -2.48
C TYR A 326 -25.35 9.66 -3.93
N ILE A 327 -24.88 8.83 -4.87
CA ILE A 327 -25.18 8.99 -6.31
C ILE A 327 -26.31 8.03 -6.75
N GLU A 328 -26.23 6.75 -6.40
CA GLU A 328 -27.28 5.77 -6.75
C GLU A 328 -28.63 6.06 -6.08
N LYS A 329 -28.62 6.64 -4.88
CA LYS A 329 -29.86 7.02 -4.19
C LYS A 329 -30.55 8.23 -4.80
N ASP A 330 -29.85 9.05 -5.56
CA ASP A 330 -30.37 10.22 -6.24
C ASP A 330 -30.73 9.89 -7.70
N SER A 331 -32.00 9.68 -7.98
CA SER A 331 -32.47 9.28 -9.32
C SER A 331 -32.14 10.28 -10.44
N ALA A 332 -31.87 11.55 -10.11
CA ALA A 332 -31.49 12.57 -11.08
C ALA A 332 -30.02 12.42 -11.49
N LEU A 333 -29.14 12.08 -10.55
CA LEU A 333 -27.72 11.86 -10.78
C LEU A 333 -27.46 10.47 -11.38
N GLU A 334 -28.10 9.42 -10.87
CA GLU A 334 -27.97 8.03 -11.38
C GLU A 334 -28.23 7.96 -12.90
N ARG A 335 -29.22 8.68 -13.40
CA ARG A 335 -29.55 8.70 -14.82
C ARG A 335 -28.54 9.47 -15.68
N ARG A 336 -27.63 10.21 -15.07
CA ARG A 336 -26.69 11.08 -15.79
C ARG A 336 -25.27 10.57 -15.74
N PHE A 337 -24.88 9.93 -14.65
CA PHE A 337 -23.58 9.32 -14.52
C PHE A 337 -23.57 7.88 -15.03
N GLN A 338 -22.45 7.53 -15.68
CA GLN A 338 -22.17 6.16 -16.06
C GLN A 338 -20.97 5.66 -15.25
N PRO A 339 -21.15 4.69 -14.33
CA PRO A 339 -20.05 4.19 -13.54
C PRO A 339 -19.06 3.39 -14.39
N ILE A 340 -17.78 3.61 -14.14
CA ILE A 340 -16.64 2.80 -14.61
C ILE A 340 -15.98 2.21 -13.38
N GLN A 341 -16.02 0.90 -13.24
CA GLN A 341 -15.38 0.21 -12.11
C GLN A 341 -13.87 0.21 -12.30
N VAL A 342 -13.16 0.74 -11.30
CA VAL A 342 -11.69 0.74 -11.26
C VAL A 342 -11.26 -0.20 -10.14
N LEU A 343 -10.84 -1.40 -10.53
CA LEU A 343 -10.40 -2.44 -9.60
C LEU A 343 -8.93 -2.26 -9.22
N GLU A 344 -8.55 -2.83 -8.07
CA GLU A 344 -7.15 -2.95 -7.69
C GLU A 344 -6.39 -3.74 -8.77
N PRO A 345 -5.24 -3.25 -9.28
CA PRO A 345 -4.45 -3.97 -10.26
C PRO A 345 -3.82 -5.22 -9.65
N SER A 346 -3.61 -6.24 -10.50
CA SER A 346 -2.87 -7.43 -10.08
C SER A 346 -1.42 -7.06 -9.71
N PRO A 347 -0.72 -7.86 -8.89
CA PRO A 347 0.68 -7.63 -8.57
C PRO A 347 1.59 -7.49 -9.80
N GLU A 348 1.30 -8.24 -10.87
CA GLU A 348 2.04 -8.17 -12.13
C GLU A 348 1.77 -6.86 -12.88
N ALA A 349 0.52 -6.43 -12.93
CA ALA A 349 0.15 -5.13 -13.50
C ALA A 349 0.76 -3.98 -12.70
N CYS A 350 0.76 -4.08 -11.36
CA CYS A 350 1.41 -3.10 -10.49
C CYS A 350 2.93 -3.04 -10.74
N PHE A 351 3.60 -4.18 -10.92
CA PHE A 351 5.02 -4.20 -11.29
C PHE A 351 5.26 -3.47 -12.61
N SER A 352 4.41 -3.67 -13.62
CA SER A 352 4.52 -2.96 -14.91
C SER A 352 4.33 -1.44 -14.73
N ILE A 353 3.41 -1.01 -13.85
CA ILE A 353 3.22 0.41 -13.50
C ILE A 353 4.49 0.97 -12.87
N LEU A 354 5.07 0.28 -11.88
CA LEU A 354 6.31 0.72 -11.24
C LEU A 354 7.50 0.80 -12.21
N CYS A 355 7.59 -0.13 -13.17
CA CYS A 355 8.60 -0.07 -14.23
C CYS A 355 8.44 1.20 -15.09
N GLY A 356 7.22 1.61 -15.40
CA GLY A 356 6.97 2.85 -16.13
C GLY A 356 7.28 4.12 -15.34
N LEU A 357 7.10 4.08 -14.02
CA LEU A 357 7.39 5.19 -13.12
C LEU A 357 8.86 5.28 -12.70
N ARG A 358 9.64 4.21 -12.93
CA ARG A 358 11.03 4.09 -12.48
C ARG A 358 11.88 5.30 -12.83
N GLU A 359 11.84 5.74 -14.08
CA GLU A 359 12.68 6.86 -14.55
C GLU A 359 12.33 8.17 -13.87
N THR A 360 11.03 8.41 -13.62
CA THR A 360 10.55 9.61 -12.91
C THR A 360 11.12 9.66 -11.49
N TYR A 361 10.99 8.55 -10.73
CA TYR A 361 11.50 8.46 -9.36
C TYR A 361 13.04 8.43 -9.31
N ALA A 362 13.70 7.70 -10.23
CA ALA A 362 15.14 7.66 -10.32
C ALA A 362 15.76 9.05 -10.59
N ASN A 363 15.16 9.82 -11.49
CA ASN A 363 15.56 11.18 -11.79
C ASN A 363 15.31 12.16 -10.63
N PHE A 364 14.17 12.03 -9.95
CA PHE A 364 13.81 12.89 -8.82
C PHE A 364 14.75 12.69 -7.62
N HIS A 365 15.02 11.44 -7.27
CA HIS A 365 15.87 11.10 -6.13
C HIS A 365 17.36 11.03 -6.49
N HIS A 366 17.73 11.08 -7.78
CA HIS A 366 19.09 10.86 -8.30
C HIS A 366 19.68 9.51 -7.89
N ILE A 367 18.89 8.42 -8.04
CA ILE A 367 19.24 7.07 -7.60
C ILE A 367 18.92 6.07 -8.70
N GLU A 368 19.65 4.95 -8.73
CA GLU A 368 19.34 3.81 -9.57
C GLU A 368 18.36 2.85 -8.85
N ILE A 369 17.31 2.41 -9.57
CA ILE A 369 16.27 1.51 -9.03
C ILE A 369 16.30 0.21 -9.83
N PRO A 370 16.86 -0.89 -9.28
CA PRO A 370 16.88 -2.20 -9.93
C PRO A 370 15.48 -2.83 -10.04
N ASP A 371 15.23 -3.63 -11.09
CA ASP A 371 13.96 -4.36 -11.27
C ASP A 371 13.61 -5.30 -10.10
N ALA A 372 14.63 -5.88 -9.47
CA ALA A 372 14.47 -6.72 -8.28
C ALA A 372 13.78 -5.96 -7.13
N ILE A 373 14.16 -4.70 -6.93
CA ILE A 373 13.57 -3.83 -5.89
C ILE A 373 12.12 -3.50 -6.20
N LEU A 374 11.78 -3.24 -7.47
CA LEU A 374 10.40 -2.99 -7.90
C LEU A 374 9.50 -4.21 -7.60
N ARG A 375 9.97 -5.42 -7.94
CA ARG A 375 9.24 -6.67 -7.62
C ARG A 375 9.09 -6.87 -6.12
N GLN A 376 10.14 -6.58 -5.37
CA GLN A 376 10.13 -6.72 -3.93
C GLN A 376 9.21 -5.67 -3.27
N ALA A 377 9.17 -4.42 -3.77
CA ALA A 377 8.25 -3.39 -3.30
C ALA A 377 6.79 -3.82 -3.46
N VAL A 378 6.41 -4.37 -4.63
CA VAL A 378 5.08 -4.93 -4.85
C VAL A 378 4.80 -6.10 -3.90
N SER A 379 5.72 -7.07 -3.79
CA SER A 379 5.55 -8.23 -2.93
C SER A 379 5.41 -7.84 -1.45
N CYS A 380 6.25 -6.90 -0.97
CA CYS A 380 6.18 -6.39 0.39
C CYS A 380 4.89 -5.60 0.65
N SER A 381 4.45 -4.77 -0.31
CA SER A 381 3.21 -4.01 -0.16
C SER A 381 1.98 -4.90 -0.10
N VAL A 382 1.92 -5.96 -0.89
CA VAL A 382 0.83 -6.96 -0.86
C VAL A 382 0.85 -7.74 0.46
N ARG A 383 2.04 -8.16 0.90
CA ARG A 383 2.18 -9.04 2.07
C ARG A 383 2.03 -8.31 3.41
N TYR A 384 2.42 -7.03 3.48
CA TYR A 384 2.55 -6.33 4.75
C TYR A 384 1.64 -5.11 4.91
N LEU A 385 1.18 -4.50 3.80
CA LEU A 385 0.33 -3.30 3.83
C LEU A 385 -1.09 -3.65 3.37
N HIS A 386 -1.97 -3.92 4.33
CA HIS A 386 -3.36 -4.35 4.06
C HIS A 386 -4.38 -3.21 4.17
N ASP A 387 -3.97 -2.05 4.66
CA ASP A 387 -4.81 -0.87 4.90
C ASP A 387 -5.04 -0.01 3.65
N ARG A 388 -4.29 -0.25 2.58
CA ARG A 388 -4.34 0.48 1.31
C ARG A 388 -4.31 -0.48 0.11
N TYR A 389 -4.62 0.05 -1.07
CA TYR A 389 -4.70 -0.70 -2.32
C TYR A 389 -3.50 -0.44 -3.24
N LEU A 390 -3.20 -1.38 -4.13
CA LEU A 390 -2.28 -1.20 -5.23
C LEU A 390 -2.90 -0.22 -6.26
N PRO A 391 -2.09 0.59 -6.99
CA PRO A 391 -0.65 0.68 -6.93
C PRO A 391 -0.11 1.62 -5.84
N ASP A 392 -0.96 2.45 -5.21
CA ASP A 392 -0.60 3.53 -4.29
C ASP A 392 0.35 3.07 -3.17
N LYS A 393 -0.01 1.98 -2.47
CA LYS A 393 0.83 1.44 -1.39
C LYS A 393 2.22 0.97 -1.85
N ALA A 394 2.37 0.52 -3.10
CA ALA A 394 3.65 0.09 -3.64
C ALA A 394 4.48 1.27 -4.13
N ILE A 395 3.84 2.30 -4.69
CA ILE A 395 4.45 3.57 -5.08
C ILE A 395 4.99 4.29 -3.85
N ASP A 396 4.17 4.46 -2.80
CA ASP A 396 4.57 5.06 -1.53
C ASP A 396 5.78 4.36 -0.92
N LEU A 397 5.76 3.01 -0.91
CA LEU A 397 6.85 2.22 -0.37
C LEU A 397 8.15 2.40 -1.18
N LEU A 398 8.05 2.50 -2.50
CA LEU A 398 9.18 2.76 -3.39
C LEU A 398 9.74 4.17 -3.16
N ASP A 399 8.90 5.19 -3.08
CA ASP A 399 9.29 6.58 -2.87
C ASP A 399 10.04 6.76 -1.54
N GLU A 400 9.49 6.20 -0.45
CA GLU A 400 10.16 6.20 0.86
C GLU A 400 11.50 5.45 0.83
N ALA A 401 11.57 4.29 0.13
CA ALA A 401 12.82 3.53 0.00
C ALA A 401 13.88 4.32 -0.79
N CYS A 402 13.47 5.01 -1.86
CA CYS A 402 14.35 5.90 -2.62
C CYS A 402 14.88 7.06 -1.75
N SER A 403 13.98 7.71 -1.01
CA SER A 403 14.36 8.81 -0.10
C SER A 403 15.37 8.34 0.96
N ARG A 404 15.13 7.17 1.56
CA ARG A 404 16.04 6.59 2.55
C ARG A 404 17.39 6.21 1.96
N ALA A 405 17.39 5.55 0.80
CA ALA A 405 18.62 5.18 0.11
C ALA A 405 19.47 6.40 -0.21
N ARG A 406 18.85 7.51 -0.62
CA ARG A 406 19.52 8.78 -0.85
C ARG A 406 20.21 9.30 0.42
N ILE A 407 19.47 9.35 1.55
CA ILE A 407 20.02 9.81 2.83
C ILE A 407 21.21 8.93 3.26
N ARG A 408 21.07 7.59 3.14
CA ARG A 408 22.15 6.65 3.47
C ARG A 408 23.39 6.89 2.60
N CYS A 409 23.20 7.01 1.28
CA CYS A 409 24.31 7.20 0.34
C CYS A 409 24.99 8.56 0.52
N GLU A 410 24.26 9.61 0.88
CA GLU A 410 24.84 10.92 1.25
C GLU A 410 25.70 10.81 2.51
N GLN A 411 25.28 10.04 3.52
CA GLN A 411 26.05 9.80 4.75
C GLN A 411 27.31 8.97 4.51
N GLU A 412 27.21 7.97 3.64
CA GLU A 412 28.32 7.04 3.31
C GLU A 412 29.21 7.55 2.17
N HIS A 413 28.93 8.73 1.59
CA HIS A 413 29.67 9.33 0.46
C HIS A 413 29.78 8.40 -0.76
N VAL A 414 28.71 7.65 -1.08
CA VAL A 414 28.68 6.73 -2.21
C VAL A 414 28.47 7.49 -3.52
N SER A 415 29.31 7.22 -4.53
CA SER A 415 29.29 7.94 -5.81
C SER A 415 28.08 7.57 -6.71
N CYS A 416 27.56 6.34 -6.60
CA CYS A 416 26.40 5.85 -7.36
C CYS A 416 25.39 5.29 -6.38
N PRO A 417 24.41 6.11 -5.96
CA PRO A 417 23.38 5.64 -5.03
C PRO A 417 22.43 4.65 -5.71
N VAL A 418 22.26 3.47 -5.08
CA VAL A 418 21.37 2.41 -5.54
C VAL A 418 20.42 2.03 -4.39
N VAL A 419 19.15 1.82 -4.69
CA VAL A 419 18.19 1.30 -3.70
C VAL A 419 18.48 -0.16 -3.42
N THR A 420 18.58 -0.52 -2.13
CA THR A 420 18.87 -1.89 -1.68
C THR A 420 17.65 -2.55 -1.04
N GLU A 421 17.66 -3.87 -0.95
CA GLU A 421 16.65 -4.64 -0.21
C GLU A 421 16.58 -4.22 1.27
N SER A 422 17.71 -3.80 1.84
CA SER A 422 17.78 -3.33 3.21
C SER A 422 17.00 -2.03 3.40
N ASP A 423 17.09 -1.09 2.47
CA ASP A 423 16.34 0.18 2.54
C ASP A 423 14.82 -0.09 2.55
N LEU A 424 14.39 -1.00 1.69
CA LEU A 424 12.98 -1.39 1.58
C LEU A 424 12.49 -2.14 2.84
N ALA A 425 13.31 -3.07 3.35
CA ALA A 425 12.99 -3.83 4.55
C ALA A 425 12.89 -2.94 5.80
N GLU A 426 13.75 -1.91 5.91
CA GLU A 426 13.68 -0.98 7.03
C GLU A 426 12.42 -0.10 6.99
N ILE A 427 12.00 0.37 5.81
CA ILE A 427 10.75 1.14 5.67
C ILE A 427 9.54 0.27 6.07
N VAL A 428 9.47 -0.95 5.54
CA VAL A 428 8.42 -1.90 5.92
C VAL A 428 8.44 -2.14 7.44
N SER A 429 9.64 -2.31 8.02
CA SER A 429 9.83 -2.49 9.45
C SER A 429 9.31 -1.30 10.27
N MET A 430 9.59 -0.07 9.82
CA MET A 430 9.12 1.14 10.49
C MET A 430 7.58 1.27 10.45
N ARG A 431 6.96 0.97 9.31
CA ARG A 431 5.50 1.05 9.15
C ARG A 431 4.75 -0.01 9.95
N ILE A 432 5.30 -1.22 10.04
CA ILE A 432 4.65 -2.36 10.71
C ILE A 432 5.06 -2.46 12.19
N GLY A 433 6.15 -1.79 12.60
CA GLY A 433 6.70 -1.89 13.94
C GLY A 433 7.46 -3.19 14.22
N ILE A 434 7.83 -3.96 13.17
CA ILE A 434 8.56 -5.23 13.30
C ILE A 434 9.83 -5.19 12.44
N PRO A 435 10.99 -5.59 12.96
CA PRO A 435 12.23 -5.61 12.20
C PRO A 435 12.19 -6.69 11.10
N VAL A 436 11.88 -6.28 9.86
CA VAL A 436 11.81 -7.18 8.69
C VAL A 436 13.19 -7.70 8.29
N GLN A 437 14.26 -6.98 8.61
CA GLN A 437 15.65 -7.38 8.31
C GLN A 437 16.13 -8.62 9.08
N LYS A 438 15.47 -8.97 10.18
CA LYS A 438 15.89 -10.11 11.01
C LYS A 438 15.32 -11.46 10.56
N ILE A 439 14.62 -11.53 9.41
CA ILE A 439 13.92 -12.75 8.98
C ILE A 439 14.86 -13.83 8.43
N THR A 440 16.12 -13.54 8.06
CA THR A 440 16.90 -14.49 7.27
C THR A 440 17.83 -15.41 8.03
N THR A 441 18.56 -14.98 9.03
CA THR A 441 19.50 -15.87 9.74
C THR A 441 19.42 -15.79 11.26
N ALA A 442 19.28 -14.60 11.81
CA ALA A 442 19.17 -14.40 13.26
C ALA A 442 17.82 -14.88 13.82
N GLN A 443 16.73 -14.82 13.03
CA GLN A 443 15.43 -15.34 13.47
C GLN A 443 15.35 -16.88 13.43
N GLN A 444 16.02 -17.53 12.49
CA GLN A 444 16.12 -19.00 12.53
C GLN A 444 16.83 -19.48 13.81
N GLN A 445 17.89 -18.77 14.21
CA GLN A 445 18.57 -19.04 15.46
C GLN A 445 17.69 -18.73 16.67
N ARG A 446 16.97 -17.61 16.69
CA ARG A 446 16.04 -17.25 17.78
C ARG A 446 14.86 -18.22 17.90
N LEU A 447 14.32 -18.73 16.79
CA LEU A 447 13.28 -19.76 16.83
C LEU A 447 13.81 -21.08 17.41
N MET A 448 15.08 -21.41 17.19
CA MET A 448 15.71 -22.57 17.82
C MET A 448 15.95 -22.36 19.32
N THR A 449 16.19 -21.12 19.77
CA THR A 449 16.37 -20.78 21.19
C THR A 449 15.06 -20.46 21.91
N LEU A 450 13.95 -20.27 21.17
CA LEU A 450 12.63 -19.87 21.70
C LEU A 450 12.17 -20.78 22.87
N GLU A 451 12.31 -22.11 22.72
CA GLU A 451 11.92 -23.05 23.77
C GLU A 451 12.72 -22.79 25.06
N GLN A 452 14.02 -22.56 24.94
CA GLN A 452 14.91 -22.31 26.08
C GLN A 452 14.61 -20.96 26.74
N GLU A 453 14.38 -19.92 25.94
CA GLU A 453 14.05 -18.58 26.42
C GLU A 453 12.70 -18.56 27.15
N LEU A 454 11.69 -19.24 26.60
CA LEU A 454 10.40 -19.39 27.27
C LEU A 454 10.50 -20.19 28.56
N GLN A 455 11.33 -21.26 28.60
CA GLN A 455 11.58 -22.05 29.82
C GLN A 455 12.28 -21.23 30.91
N GLN A 456 13.13 -20.28 30.56
CA GLN A 456 13.75 -19.37 31.54
C GLN A 456 12.75 -18.37 32.13
N GLN A 457 11.78 -17.94 31.31
CA GLN A 457 10.79 -16.96 31.76
C GLN A 457 9.61 -17.60 32.51
N ILE A 458 9.14 -18.75 32.03
CA ILE A 458 7.99 -19.46 32.59
C ILE A 458 8.45 -20.69 33.34
N ILE A 459 8.14 -20.74 34.61
CA ILE A 459 8.49 -21.84 35.47
C ILE A 459 7.42 -22.93 35.35
N GLY A 460 7.84 -24.17 35.14
CA GLY A 460 6.97 -25.32 34.93
C GLY A 460 6.46 -25.41 33.48
N HIS A 461 5.53 -26.31 33.23
CA HIS A 461 4.82 -26.50 31.96
C HIS A 461 5.72 -26.71 30.72
N THR A 462 6.85 -27.45 30.90
CA THR A 462 7.81 -27.72 29.81
C THR A 462 7.15 -28.37 28.58
N ALA A 463 6.15 -29.24 28.77
CA ALA A 463 5.41 -29.86 27.68
C ALA A 463 4.56 -28.82 26.90
N ALA A 464 3.92 -27.88 27.58
CA ALA A 464 3.14 -26.81 26.97
C ALA A 464 4.04 -25.87 26.15
N ILE A 465 5.19 -25.48 26.71
CA ILE A 465 6.18 -24.65 26.02
C ILE A 465 6.71 -25.36 24.78
N ARG A 466 7.05 -26.65 24.86
CA ARG A 466 7.52 -27.42 23.71
C ARG A 466 6.49 -27.53 22.60
N GLN A 467 5.21 -27.79 22.93
CA GLN A 467 4.13 -27.87 21.95
C GLN A 467 3.91 -26.52 21.25
N LEU A 468 3.90 -25.44 22.02
CA LEU A 468 3.76 -24.08 21.46
C LEU A 468 4.96 -23.74 20.55
N SER A 469 6.19 -23.97 21.00
CA SER A 469 7.40 -23.69 20.22
C SER A 469 7.45 -24.49 18.93
N ALA A 470 7.12 -25.79 18.97
CA ALA A 470 7.09 -26.65 17.79
C ALA A 470 6.04 -26.18 16.76
N ALA A 471 4.87 -25.74 17.20
CA ALA A 471 3.84 -25.22 16.31
C ALA A 471 4.25 -23.86 15.70
N LEU A 472 4.88 -23.00 16.49
CA LEU A 472 5.40 -21.72 15.99
C LEU A 472 6.54 -21.90 14.98
N ILE A 473 7.41 -22.87 15.17
CA ILE A 473 8.46 -23.22 14.21
C ILE A 473 7.82 -23.67 12.88
N ARG A 474 6.82 -24.57 12.92
CA ARG A 474 6.10 -25.02 11.72
C ARG A 474 5.44 -23.85 10.97
N ALA A 475 4.79 -22.96 11.70
CA ALA A 475 4.14 -21.78 11.10
C ALA A 475 5.12 -20.85 10.39
N ARG A 476 6.34 -20.72 10.91
CA ARG A 476 7.39 -19.84 10.35
C ARG A 476 8.21 -20.47 9.22
N THR A 477 8.23 -21.79 9.09
CA THR A 477 8.96 -22.51 8.02
C THR A 477 8.19 -22.59 6.71
N GLY A 478 7.00 -21.98 6.62
CA GLY A 478 6.19 -21.99 5.38
C GLY A 478 5.43 -23.29 5.13
N LEU A 479 5.39 -24.22 6.10
CA LEU A 479 4.65 -25.49 6.01
C LEU A 479 3.18 -25.36 6.41
N ARG A 480 2.64 -24.13 6.52
CA ARG A 480 1.24 -23.87 6.86
C ARG A 480 0.41 -23.57 5.61
N GLU A 481 -0.89 -23.69 5.71
CA GLU A 481 -1.85 -23.15 4.73
C GLU A 481 -1.81 -21.60 4.73
N GLU A 482 -1.74 -20.97 3.56
CA GLU A 482 -1.52 -19.52 3.43
C GLU A 482 -2.65 -18.67 4.02
N ASN A 483 -3.87 -19.21 4.05
CA ASN A 483 -5.08 -18.48 4.47
C ASN A 483 -5.47 -18.71 5.95
N ARG A 484 -4.55 -19.12 6.83
CA ARG A 484 -4.86 -19.38 8.25
C ARG A 484 -3.97 -18.53 9.16
N PRO A 485 -4.40 -18.22 10.40
CA PRO A 485 -3.58 -17.57 11.43
C PRO A 485 -2.25 -18.31 11.68
N ILE A 486 -1.26 -17.63 12.27
CA ILE A 486 0.05 -18.25 12.63
C ILE A 486 -0.14 -19.53 13.45
N GLY A 487 -1.16 -19.53 14.32
CA GLY A 487 -1.55 -20.70 15.10
C GLY A 487 -2.75 -20.36 15.98
N CYS A 488 -3.52 -21.38 16.30
CA CYS A 488 -4.74 -21.28 17.13
C CYS A 488 -4.64 -22.29 18.28
N PHE A 489 -4.42 -21.79 19.49
CA PHE A 489 -4.15 -22.62 20.67
C PHE A 489 -5.22 -22.45 21.74
N LEU A 490 -5.66 -23.55 22.34
CA LEU A 490 -6.52 -23.54 23.51
C LEU A 490 -5.70 -23.97 24.76
N PHE A 491 -5.49 -23.04 25.69
CA PHE A 491 -4.82 -23.30 26.97
C PHE A 491 -5.89 -23.68 28.00
N THR A 492 -5.87 -24.92 28.48
CA THR A 492 -6.83 -25.44 29.46
C THR A 492 -6.18 -25.68 30.81
N GLY A 493 -6.92 -25.55 31.91
CA GLY A 493 -6.40 -25.83 33.24
C GLY A 493 -6.85 -24.82 34.30
N PRO A 494 -6.49 -25.00 35.57
CA PRO A 494 -6.94 -24.18 36.68
C PRO A 494 -6.51 -22.70 36.54
N THR A 495 -7.13 -21.83 37.32
CA THR A 495 -6.74 -20.42 37.38
C THR A 495 -5.39 -20.26 38.07
N GLY A 496 -4.59 -19.25 37.65
CA GLY A 496 -3.32 -18.92 38.33
C GLY A 496 -2.12 -19.80 38.03
N VAL A 497 -2.23 -20.75 37.08
CA VAL A 497 -1.12 -21.62 36.69
C VAL A 497 -0.14 -21.04 35.68
N GLY A 498 -0.46 -19.88 35.08
CA GLY A 498 0.46 -19.20 34.15
C GLY A 498 0.02 -19.14 32.68
N LYS A 499 -1.21 -19.50 32.31
CA LYS A 499 -1.75 -19.44 30.94
C LYS A 499 -1.53 -18.08 30.28
N THR A 500 -2.01 -17.03 30.92
CA THR A 500 -1.84 -15.64 30.44
C THR A 500 -0.37 -15.18 30.45
N ALA A 501 0.46 -15.72 31.38
CA ALA A 501 1.89 -15.39 31.42
C ALA A 501 2.64 -15.97 30.22
N LEU A 502 2.31 -17.21 29.79
CA LEU A 502 2.90 -17.81 28.61
C LEU A 502 2.49 -17.07 27.34
N ALA A 503 1.22 -16.62 27.23
CA ALA A 503 0.76 -15.78 26.11
C ALA A 503 1.54 -14.46 26.02
N LYS A 504 1.80 -13.80 27.17
CA LYS A 504 2.61 -12.57 27.22
C LYS A 504 4.07 -12.82 26.81
N ALA A 505 4.67 -13.90 27.29
CA ALA A 505 6.02 -14.26 26.93
C ALA A 505 6.12 -14.60 25.42
N ALA A 506 5.16 -15.33 24.88
CA ALA A 506 5.09 -15.62 23.44
C ALA A 506 5.00 -14.34 22.59
N ALA A 507 4.18 -13.36 22.98
CA ALA A 507 4.07 -12.08 22.29
C ALA A 507 5.42 -11.33 22.26
N LEU A 508 6.08 -11.24 23.41
CA LEU A 508 7.37 -10.55 23.53
C LEU A 508 8.47 -11.21 22.66
N HIS A 509 8.53 -12.55 22.65
CA HIS A 509 9.57 -13.26 21.90
C HIS A 509 9.29 -13.35 20.38
N LEU A 510 8.01 -13.37 19.99
CA LEU A 510 7.64 -13.44 18.57
C LEU A 510 7.76 -12.10 17.86
N PHE A 511 7.41 -11.01 18.55
CA PHE A 511 7.23 -9.69 17.93
C PHE A 511 8.11 -8.61 18.54
N ASP A 512 8.98 -8.94 19.52
CA ASP A 512 9.91 -8.01 20.21
C ASP A 512 9.22 -6.80 20.86
N ASP A 513 7.87 -6.81 20.99
CA ASP A 513 7.09 -5.73 21.56
C ASP A 513 6.07 -6.25 22.59
N LYS A 514 6.03 -5.60 23.76
CA LYS A 514 5.06 -5.93 24.82
C LYS A 514 3.62 -5.56 24.44
N ASP A 515 3.48 -4.56 23.60
CA ASP A 515 2.20 -4.04 23.13
C ASP A 515 1.60 -4.85 21.97
N SER A 516 2.33 -5.84 21.45
CA SER A 516 1.81 -6.78 20.45
C SER A 516 0.81 -7.80 21.02
N LEU A 517 0.55 -7.79 22.34
CA LEU A 517 -0.51 -8.60 22.95
C LEU A 517 -1.83 -7.84 23.02
N ILE A 518 -2.80 -8.28 22.25
CA ILE A 518 -4.19 -7.80 22.31
C ILE A 518 -5.00 -8.76 23.19
N ARG A 519 -5.47 -8.29 24.35
CA ARG A 519 -6.26 -9.10 25.28
C ARG A 519 -7.72 -8.71 25.24
N PHE A 520 -8.58 -9.73 25.18
CA PHE A 520 -10.03 -9.63 25.35
C PHE A 520 -10.45 -10.53 26.51
N ASP A 521 -11.12 -9.96 27.50
CA ASP A 521 -11.71 -10.72 28.62
C ASP A 521 -13.12 -11.11 28.22
N MET A 522 -13.36 -12.40 28.06
CA MET A 522 -14.65 -12.91 27.57
C MET A 522 -15.77 -12.75 28.59
N SER A 523 -15.46 -12.41 29.84
CA SER A 523 -16.47 -12.04 30.84
C SER A 523 -17.23 -10.76 30.45
N GLU A 524 -16.64 -9.89 29.61
CA GLU A 524 -17.29 -8.68 29.09
C GLU A 524 -18.20 -8.94 27.90
N TYR A 525 -18.12 -10.14 27.32
CA TYR A 525 -18.80 -10.54 26.07
C TYR A 525 -19.76 -11.72 26.25
N MET A 526 -20.47 -11.75 27.39
CA MET A 526 -21.43 -12.80 27.74
C MET A 526 -22.77 -12.63 27.03
N GLU A 527 -23.14 -11.40 26.67
CA GLU A 527 -24.45 -11.09 26.10
C GLU A 527 -24.34 -10.82 24.59
N LYS A 528 -25.41 -11.16 23.85
CA LYS A 528 -25.44 -11.03 22.38
C LYS A 528 -25.13 -9.60 21.90
N HIS A 529 -25.61 -8.59 22.60
CA HIS A 529 -25.34 -7.20 22.21
C HIS A 529 -23.88 -6.77 22.41
N THR A 530 -23.12 -7.45 23.28
CA THR A 530 -21.71 -7.16 23.47
C THR A 530 -20.83 -7.76 22.38
N VAL A 531 -21.30 -8.79 21.66
CA VAL A 531 -20.62 -9.37 20.50
C VAL A 531 -20.47 -8.32 19.38
N SER A 532 -21.46 -7.45 19.22
CA SER A 532 -21.40 -6.34 18.25
C SER A 532 -20.25 -5.37 18.52
N LYS A 533 -19.74 -5.26 19.75
CA LYS A 533 -18.56 -4.44 20.05
C LYS A 533 -17.27 -5.02 19.47
N LEU A 534 -17.21 -6.34 19.24
CA LEU A 534 -16.01 -6.98 18.65
C LEU A 534 -15.92 -6.76 17.14
N ILE A 535 -17.05 -6.89 16.41
CA ILE A 535 -17.10 -6.85 14.94
C ILE A 535 -17.77 -5.59 14.38
N GLY A 536 -18.38 -4.75 15.24
CA GLY A 536 -19.15 -3.58 14.87
C GLY A 536 -20.66 -3.84 14.92
N ALA A 537 -21.45 -2.78 15.12
CA ALA A 537 -22.90 -2.84 15.16
C ALA A 537 -23.49 -2.94 13.74
N PRO A 538 -24.58 -3.70 13.53
CA PRO A 538 -25.27 -3.72 12.24
C PRO A 538 -25.82 -2.33 11.84
N PRO A 539 -26.05 -2.08 10.54
CA PRO A 539 -26.62 -0.82 10.08
C PRO A 539 -27.93 -0.47 10.81
N GLY A 540 -28.00 0.76 11.32
CA GLY A 540 -29.19 1.27 12.02
C GLY A 540 -29.15 1.17 13.55
N TYR A 541 -28.13 0.60 14.15
CA TYR A 541 -27.92 0.59 15.60
C TYR A 541 -26.91 1.65 16.03
N VAL A 542 -27.05 2.13 17.28
CA VAL A 542 -26.12 3.10 17.89
C VAL A 542 -24.72 2.47 17.94
N GLY A 543 -23.69 3.19 17.42
CA GLY A 543 -22.32 2.69 17.33
C GLY A 543 -21.96 2.03 15.98
N TYR A 544 -22.80 2.14 14.94
CA TYR A 544 -22.48 1.62 13.60
C TYR A 544 -21.24 2.27 12.98
N GLU A 545 -20.98 3.54 13.26
CA GLU A 545 -19.79 4.25 12.74
C GLU A 545 -18.50 3.88 13.49
N GLU A 546 -18.61 3.30 14.68
CA GLU A 546 -17.49 2.74 15.43
C GLU A 546 -17.25 1.31 14.93
N GLY A 547 -16.15 1.11 14.19
CA GLY A 547 -15.73 -0.22 13.73
C GLY A 547 -15.53 -1.19 14.91
N GLY A 548 -15.61 -2.50 14.67
CA GLY A 548 -15.42 -3.51 15.72
C GLY A 548 -14.04 -3.43 16.38
N THR A 549 -13.99 -3.45 17.70
CA THR A 549 -12.74 -3.29 18.47
C THR A 549 -11.69 -4.35 18.14
N LEU A 550 -12.11 -5.58 17.78
CA LEU A 550 -11.20 -6.66 17.35
C LEU A 550 -10.57 -6.32 15.99
N CYS A 551 -11.41 -6.00 15.00
CA CYS A 551 -10.97 -5.68 13.65
C CYS A 551 -10.07 -4.45 13.61
N GLU A 552 -10.41 -3.38 14.35
CA GLU A 552 -9.59 -2.18 14.41
C GLU A 552 -8.22 -2.40 15.04
N ARG A 553 -8.16 -3.14 16.17
CA ARG A 553 -6.88 -3.41 16.84
C ARG A 553 -5.97 -4.25 15.97
N VAL A 554 -6.51 -5.25 15.26
CA VAL A 554 -5.73 -6.11 14.36
C VAL A 554 -5.29 -5.36 13.11
N ARG A 555 -6.13 -4.49 12.51
CA ARG A 555 -5.69 -3.62 11.41
C ARG A 555 -4.54 -2.70 11.81
N LYS A 556 -4.62 -2.11 13.00
CA LYS A 556 -3.53 -1.26 13.52
C LYS A 556 -2.25 -2.04 13.81
N ARG A 557 -2.38 -3.34 14.17
CA ARG A 557 -1.25 -4.22 14.50
C ARG A 557 -1.51 -5.62 13.95
N PRO A 558 -1.23 -5.86 12.66
CA PRO A 558 -1.49 -7.17 12.02
C PRO A 558 -0.66 -8.30 12.64
N TYR A 559 0.53 -7.98 13.14
CA TYR A 559 1.43 -8.90 13.79
C TYR A 559 1.24 -8.85 15.31
N CYS A 560 0.35 -9.66 15.81
CA CYS A 560 -0.02 -9.65 17.23
C CYS A 560 -0.35 -11.04 17.78
N VAL A 561 -0.33 -11.14 19.10
CA VAL A 561 -0.93 -12.26 19.83
C VAL A 561 -2.29 -11.80 20.33
N ILE A 562 -3.35 -12.48 19.91
CA ILE A 562 -4.71 -12.21 20.37
C ILE A 562 -5.05 -13.22 21.45
N LEU A 563 -5.24 -12.74 22.66
CA LEU A 563 -5.59 -13.55 23.83
C LEU A 563 -7.08 -13.38 24.16
N PHE A 564 -7.85 -14.42 23.97
CA PHE A 564 -9.23 -14.53 24.45
C PHE A 564 -9.22 -15.22 25.80
N ASP A 565 -9.36 -14.45 26.87
CA ASP A 565 -9.27 -14.97 28.24
C ASP A 565 -10.65 -15.46 28.73
N GLU A 566 -10.72 -16.66 29.31
CA GLU A 566 -11.93 -17.32 29.83
C GLU A 566 -13.02 -17.53 28.74
N ILE A 567 -12.64 -18.15 27.61
CA ILE A 567 -13.52 -18.35 26.44
C ILE A 567 -14.82 -19.09 26.76
N GLU A 568 -14.85 -19.88 27.81
CA GLU A 568 -16.08 -20.56 28.29
C GLU A 568 -17.15 -19.61 28.80
N LYS A 569 -16.84 -18.34 29.04
CA LYS A 569 -17.80 -17.34 29.44
C LYS A 569 -18.40 -16.56 28.24
N ALA A 570 -17.80 -16.70 27.08
CA ALA A 570 -18.20 -15.99 25.88
C ALA A 570 -19.57 -16.42 25.37
N HIS A 571 -20.30 -15.49 24.73
CA HIS A 571 -21.51 -15.84 24.00
C HIS A 571 -21.19 -16.82 22.84
N PRO A 572 -22.02 -17.82 22.54
CA PRO A 572 -21.76 -18.81 21.48
C PRO A 572 -21.43 -18.20 20.10
N ASP A 573 -22.00 -17.05 19.75
CA ASP A 573 -21.72 -16.38 18.50
C ASP A 573 -20.22 -16.00 18.33
N ILE A 574 -19.48 -15.81 19.43
CA ILE A 574 -18.04 -15.54 19.39
C ILE A 574 -17.29 -16.77 18.87
N CYS A 575 -17.71 -17.99 19.26
CA CYS A 575 -17.12 -19.20 18.72
C CYS A 575 -17.30 -19.30 17.20
N ASN A 576 -18.44 -18.85 16.66
CA ASN A 576 -18.69 -18.83 15.22
C ASN A 576 -17.77 -17.80 14.50
N ILE A 577 -17.54 -16.63 15.11
CA ILE A 577 -16.60 -15.63 14.59
C ILE A 577 -15.17 -16.19 14.58
N LEU A 578 -14.78 -16.85 15.67
CA LEU A 578 -13.47 -17.47 15.76
C LEU A 578 -13.27 -18.61 14.75
N LEU A 579 -14.34 -19.39 14.46
CA LEU A 579 -14.31 -20.41 13.40
C LEU A 579 -13.97 -19.78 12.05
N GLN A 580 -14.63 -18.69 11.67
CA GLN A 580 -14.35 -17.99 10.43
C GLN A 580 -12.90 -17.50 10.38
N ILE A 581 -12.38 -16.93 11.47
CA ILE A 581 -10.98 -16.49 11.54
C ILE A 581 -10.01 -17.68 11.40
N MET A 582 -10.31 -18.82 12.03
CA MET A 582 -9.47 -20.02 11.99
C MET A 582 -9.47 -20.71 10.62
N GLU A 583 -10.54 -20.57 9.83
CA GLU A 583 -10.68 -21.17 8.49
C GLU A 583 -10.15 -20.29 7.39
N ASP A 584 -10.69 -19.07 7.32
CA ASP A 584 -10.44 -18.15 6.22
C ASP A 584 -9.29 -17.18 6.47
N GLY A 585 -8.83 -17.06 7.74
CA GLY A 585 -7.84 -16.06 8.15
C GLY A 585 -8.31 -14.62 8.03
N VAL A 586 -9.57 -14.38 7.66
CA VAL A 586 -10.15 -13.07 7.38
C VAL A 586 -11.49 -12.91 8.09
N LEU A 587 -11.74 -11.72 8.66
CA LEU A 587 -13.02 -11.37 9.24
C LEU A 587 -13.52 -10.05 8.61
N SER A 588 -14.76 -10.00 8.18
CA SER A 588 -15.41 -8.78 7.71
C SER A 588 -16.10 -8.07 8.88
N ASP A 589 -15.83 -6.78 9.05
CA ASP A 589 -16.53 -5.95 10.04
C ASP A 589 -17.96 -5.59 9.55
N SER A 590 -18.74 -4.93 10.39
CA SER A 590 -20.08 -4.46 10.06
C SER A 590 -20.14 -3.52 8.85
N ASN A 591 -19.03 -2.85 8.52
CA ASN A 591 -18.90 -1.95 7.38
C ASN A 591 -18.48 -2.69 6.10
N GLY A 592 -18.36 -4.02 6.13
CA GLY A 592 -17.92 -4.84 5.01
C GLY A 592 -16.39 -4.82 4.77
N ARG A 593 -15.63 -4.16 5.64
CA ARG A 593 -14.17 -4.10 5.51
C ARG A 593 -13.55 -5.39 6.00
N LYS A 594 -12.74 -6.02 5.18
CA LYS A 594 -12.02 -7.23 5.53
C LYS A 594 -10.80 -6.93 6.40
N THR A 595 -10.61 -7.71 7.44
CA THR A 595 -9.45 -7.66 8.33
C THR A 595 -8.72 -8.99 8.25
N ASP A 596 -7.42 -8.95 7.97
CA ASP A 596 -6.56 -10.12 7.83
C ASP A 596 -5.96 -10.53 9.18
N PHE A 597 -6.13 -11.80 9.55
CA PHE A 597 -5.62 -12.44 10.77
C PHE A 597 -4.50 -13.44 10.47
N THR A 598 -4.06 -13.59 9.22
CA THR A 598 -3.05 -14.57 8.84
C THR A 598 -1.72 -14.38 9.57
N ASN A 599 -1.41 -13.16 9.98
CA ASN A 599 -0.21 -12.81 10.73
C ASN A 599 -0.43 -12.75 12.26
N ALA A 600 -1.60 -13.10 12.74
CA ALA A 600 -1.94 -13.13 14.16
C ALA A 600 -1.78 -14.54 14.75
N LEU A 601 -1.40 -14.60 16.03
CA LEU A 601 -1.40 -15.80 16.84
C LEU A 601 -2.61 -15.76 17.78
N LEU A 602 -3.53 -16.71 17.66
CA LEU A 602 -4.71 -16.80 18.51
C LEU A 602 -4.42 -17.72 19.70
N ILE A 603 -4.62 -17.21 20.91
CA ILE A 603 -4.54 -17.96 22.14
C ILE A 603 -5.86 -17.81 22.90
N LEU A 604 -6.51 -18.92 23.14
CA LEU A 604 -7.74 -19.01 23.91
C LEU A 604 -7.38 -19.60 25.27
N THR A 605 -7.89 -19.05 26.37
CA THR A 605 -7.72 -19.69 27.69
C THR A 605 -9.06 -20.18 28.21
N SER A 606 -9.03 -21.34 28.86
CA SER A 606 -10.20 -21.91 29.51
C SER A 606 -9.84 -22.48 30.87
N ASN A 607 -10.78 -22.38 31.83
CA ASN A 607 -10.68 -23.01 33.13
C ASN A 607 -11.39 -24.38 33.17
N LEU A 608 -11.98 -24.82 32.07
CA LEU A 608 -12.58 -26.15 31.94
C LEU A 608 -11.51 -27.22 32.01
N GLY A 609 -11.79 -28.34 32.70
CA GLY A 609 -10.85 -29.42 32.90
C GLY A 609 -9.89 -29.26 34.10
N GLY A 610 -9.99 -28.17 34.87
CA GLY A 610 -9.33 -28.02 36.16
C GLY A 610 -9.97 -28.94 37.22
N THR A 611 -9.15 -29.58 38.06
CA THR A 611 -9.55 -30.50 39.12
C THR A 611 -10.51 -29.86 40.13
N GLY A 612 -11.81 -29.82 39.80
CA GLY A 612 -12.87 -29.26 40.66
C GLY A 612 -14.19 -30.03 40.63
N SER A 613 -14.44 -30.81 39.60
CA SER A 613 -15.63 -31.68 39.53
C SER A 613 -15.28 -33.06 40.01
N LYS A 614 -15.78 -33.46 41.19
CA LYS A 614 -15.75 -34.83 41.66
C LYS A 614 -16.42 -35.70 40.59
N PRO A 615 -15.75 -36.78 40.11
CA PRO A 615 -16.41 -37.71 39.21
C PRO A 615 -17.54 -38.39 39.99
N PRO A 616 -18.69 -38.69 39.33
CA PRO A 616 -19.68 -39.53 39.95
C PRO A 616 -19.05 -40.88 40.34
N ALA A 617 -19.34 -41.36 41.56
CA ALA A 617 -18.74 -42.54 42.14
C ALA A 617 -18.92 -43.76 41.22
N GLY A 618 -17.83 -44.36 40.76
CA GLY A 618 -17.85 -45.65 40.08
C GLY A 618 -16.90 -45.91 38.91
N PHE A 619 -16.21 -44.93 38.36
CA PHE A 619 -15.25 -45.18 37.26
C PHE A 619 -13.91 -44.43 37.47
N VAL A 620 -12.82 -45.19 37.43
CA VAL A 620 -11.45 -44.65 37.37
C VAL A 620 -11.20 -44.20 35.94
N GLN A 621 -11.58 -42.95 35.61
CA GLN A 621 -11.12 -42.30 34.40
C GLN A 621 -9.88 -41.47 34.71
N THR A 622 -8.84 -41.58 33.87
CA THR A 622 -7.66 -40.73 33.93
C THR A 622 -8.06 -39.25 33.82
N ALA A 623 -7.39 -38.37 34.56
CA ALA A 623 -7.71 -36.93 34.61
C ALA A 623 -7.75 -36.25 33.21
N GLN A 624 -7.08 -36.83 32.22
CA GLN A 624 -7.14 -36.37 30.81
C GLN A 624 -8.47 -36.69 30.14
N ALA A 625 -9.07 -37.87 30.40
CA ALA A 625 -10.36 -38.24 29.80
C ALA A 625 -11.53 -37.36 30.32
N THR A 626 -11.44 -36.90 31.57
CA THR A 626 -12.44 -35.98 32.16
C THR A 626 -12.34 -34.56 31.58
N SER A 627 -11.15 -34.11 31.25
CA SER A 627 -10.88 -32.80 30.66
C SER A 627 -11.40 -32.72 29.21
N GLU A 628 -11.13 -33.70 28.37
CA GLU A 628 -11.64 -33.76 26.99
C GLU A 628 -13.16 -33.86 26.92
N THR A 629 -13.77 -34.62 27.84
CA THR A 629 -15.23 -34.77 27.90
C THR A 629 -15.88 -33.44 28.27
N ALA A 630 -15.33 -32.67 29.17
CA ALA A 630 -15.82 -31.34 29.55
C ALA A 630 -15.68 -30.36 28.41
N LEU A 631 -14.59 -30.38 27.63
CA LEU A 631 -14.40 -29.51 26.46
C LEU A 631 -15.40 -29.84 25.34
N ARG A 632 -15.63 -31.15 25.07
CA ARG A 632 -16.61 -31.58 24.04
C ARG A 632 -18.07 -31.29 24.41
N GLN A 633 -18.37 -31.10 25.68
CA GLN A 633 -19.71 -30.68 26.14
C GLN A 633 -19.93 -29.17 25.89
N TYR A 634 -18.88 -28.38 25.92
CA TYR A 634 -18.96 -26.94 25.83
C TYR A 634 -18.71 -26.41 24.40
N PHE A 635 -17.70 -26.95 23.71
CA PHE A 635 -17.30 -26.55 22.37
C PHE A 635 -17.75 -27.58 21.33
N SER A 636 -18.17 -27.09 20.15
CA SER A 636 -18.52 -27.99 19.04
C SER A 636 -17.30 -28.79 18.57
N PRO A 637 -17.51 -30.03 18.08
CA PRO A 637 -16.41 -30.82 17.51
C PRO A 637 -15.67 -30.08 16.37
N GLU A 638 -16.40 -29.28 15.61
CA GLU A 638 -15.85 -28.44 14.53
C GLU A 638 -14.87 -27.41 15.07
N PHE A 639 -15.24 -26.70 16.13
CA PHE A 639 -14.38 -25.71 16.79
C PHE A 639 -13.08 -26.36 17.33
N LEU A 640 -13.20 -27.49 18.02
CA LEU A 640 -12.05 -28.20 18.53
C LEU A 640 -11.16 -28.77 17.43
N GLY A 641 -11.72 -29.18 16.29
CA GLY A 641 -10.98 -29.68 15.13
C GLY A 641 -10.20 -28.62 14.38
N ARG A 642 -10.50 -27.32 14.56
CA ARG A 642 -9.79 -26.20 13.90
C ARG A 642 -8.63 -25.66 14.73
N LEU A 643 -8.52 -26.07 15.99
CA LEU A 643 -7.39 -25.72 16.85
C LEU A 643 -6.13 -26.50 16.45
N ASP A 644 -4.99 -25.84 16.38
CA ASP A 644 -3.70 -26.49 16.10
C ASP A 644 -3.24 -27.37 17.27
N ALA A 645 -3.52 -26.94 18.50
CA ALA A 645 -3.30 -27.75 19.67
C ALA A 645 -4.15 -27.31 20.88
N ILE A 646 -4.55 -28.28 21.68
CA ILE A 646 -5.10 -28.07 23.03
C ILE A 646 -3.96 -28.35 24.01
N ILE A 647 -3.57 -27.32 24.76
CA ILE A 647 -2.41 -27.37 25.67
C ILE A 647 -2.89 -27.39 27.12
N PRO A 648 -2.82 -28.56 27.80
CA PRO A 648 -3.25 -28.66 29.18
C PRO A 648 -2.18 -28.13 30.13
N PHE A 649 -2.58 -27.21 31.02
CA PHE A 649 -1.79 -26.72 32.13
C PHE A 649 -2.11 -27.49 33.40
N GLN A 650 -1.12 -28.11 33.97
CA GLN A 650 -1.27 -28.85 35.21
C GLN A 650 -1.19 -27.89 36.43
N PRO A 651 -1.75 -28.29 37.60
CA PRO A 651 -1.50 -27.56 38.82
C PRO A 651 0.00 -27.48 39.12
N LEU A 652 0.46 -26.35 39.64
CA LEU A 652 1.86 -26.13 39.97
C LEU A 652 2.28 -26.97 41.15
N THR A 653 3.45 -27.61 41.05
CA THR A 653 4.06 -28.35 42.15
C THR A 653 4.65 -27.39 43.20
N GLN A 654 4.83 -27.86 44.43
CA GLN A 654 5.44 -27.05 45.51
C GLN A 654 6.83 -26.52 45.13
N LYS A 655 7.62 -27.28 44.39
CA LYS A 655 8.94 -26.85 43.89
C LYS A 655 8.80 -25.67 42.90
N GLU A 656 7.84 -25.75 41.99
CA GLU A 656 7.57 -24.67 41.01
C GLU A 656 7.04 -23.41 41.69
N LEU A 657 6.18 -23.56 42.73
CA LEU A 657 5.71 -22.44 43.53
C LEU A 657 6.87 -21.75 44.27
N CYS A 658 7.83 -22.49 44.83
CA CYS A 658 9.03 -21.90 45.44
C CYS A 658 9.88 -21.13 44.40
N GLN A 659 10.07 -21.68 43.21
CA GLN A 659 10.80 -20.99 42.14
C GLN A 659 10.09 -19.71 41.69
N ILE A 660 8.75 -19.74 41.61
CA ILE A 660 7.95 -18.53 41.29
C ILE A 660 8.06 -17.48 42.41
N ALA A 661 8.03 -17.93 43.69
CA ALA A 661 8.21 -17.06 44.85
C ALA A 661 9.59 -16.38 44.81
N GLU A 662 10.64 -17.15 44.56
CA GLU A 662 12.00 -16.64 44.43
C GLU A 662 12.10 -15.59 43.31
N LYS A 663 11.53 -15.87 42.14
CA LYS A 663 11.50 -14.92 41.02
C LYS A 663 10.73 -13.62 41.36
N GLN A 664 9.64 -13.70 42.11
CA GLN A 664 8.92 -12.53 42.60
C GLN A 664 9.75 -11.70 43.58
N LEU A 665 10.45 -12.34 44.48
CA LEU A 665 11.38 -11.67 45.44
C LEU A 665 12.58 -11.05 44.71
N GLN A 666 13.15 -11.72 43.72
CA GLN A 666 14.20 -11.13 42.87
C GLN A 666 13.72 -9.88 42.10
N ASN A 667 12.47 -9.90 41.62
CA ASN A 667 11.89 -8.71 40.99
C ASN A 667 11.66 -7.57 41.99
N LEU A 668 11.30 -7.89 43.22
CA LEU A 668 11.23 -6.91 44.31
C LEU A 668 12.61 -6.34 44.63
N GLN A 669 13.63 -7.22 44.74
CA GLN A 669 15.03 -6.84 44.94
C GLN A 669 15.49 -5.83 43.89
N LYS A 670 15.27 -6.10 42.58
CA LYS A 670 15.63 -5.18 41.49
C LYS A 670 14.92 -3.82 41.61
N ARG A 671 13.67 -3.79 42.07
CA ARG A 671 12.95 -2.51 42.32
C ARG A 671 13.52 -1.75 43.50
N MET A 672 13.96 -2.44 44.54
CA MET A 672 14.61 -1.84 45.71
C MET A 672 16.03 -1.32 45.36
N GLU A 673 16.77 -1.99 44.48
CA GLU A 673 18.05 -1.52 43.95
C GLU A 673 17.91 -0.17 43.21
N GLN A 674 16.80 0.06 42.49
CA GLN A 674 16.49 1.35 41.85
C GLN A 674 16.27 2.49 42.89
N LEU A 675 15.89 2.13 44.09
CA LEU A 675 15.77 3.04 45.24
C LEU A 675 17.07 3.12 46.07
N HIS A 676 18.15 2.52 45.55
CA HIS A 676 19.46 2.43 46.23
C HIS A 676 19.41 1.70 47.58
N VAL A 677 18.49 0.71 47.73
CA VAL A 677 18.39 -0.16 48.90
C VAL A 677 18.68 -1.58 48.47
N GLN A 678 19.61 -2.25 49.16
CA GLN A 678 19.93 -3.66 48.87
C GLN A 678 19.00 -4.55 49.72
N LEU A 679 18.13 -5.30 49.00
CA LEU A 679 17.24 -6.27 49.66
C LEU A 679 17.81 -7.67 49.49
N HIS A 680 18.04 -8.36 50.61
CA HIS A 680 18.38 -9.78 50.65
C HIS A 680 17.19 -10.57 51.23
N PHE A 681 17.02 -11.83 50.83
CA PHE A 681 15.94 -12.66 51.35
C PHE A 681 16.44 -14.08 51.66
N THR A 682 15.87 -14.65 52.72
CA THR A 682 16.22 -16.02 53.16
C THR A 682 15.37 -17.08 52.44
N GLN A 683 15.80 -18.35 52.51
CA GLN A 683 15.01 -19.46 51.95
C GLN A 683 13.68 -19.70 52.67
N GLU A 684 13.62 -19.40 53.97
CA GLU A 684 12.36 -19.42 54.72
C GLU A 684 11.35 -18.39 54.17
N ALA A 685 11.80 -17.19 53.79
CA ALA A 685 10.93 -16.20 53.14
C ALA A 685 10.38 -16.68 51.80
N VAL A 686 11.18 -17.39 51.01
CA VAL A 686 10.74 -18.03 49.75
C VAL A 686 9.68 -19.10 50.02
N GLN A 687 9.92 -19.94 51.00
CA GLN A 687 8.97 -21.03 51.36
C GLN A 687 7.67 -20.45 51.92
N GLN A 688 7.74 -19.45 52.78
CA GLN A 688 6.58 -18.79 53.35
C GLN A 688 5.71 -18.14 52.24
N LEU A 689 6.34 -17.48 51.25
CA LEU A 689 5.63 -16.90 50.11
C LEU A 689 4.99 -18.00 49.24
N ALA A 690 5.67 -19.12 49.03
CA ALA A 690 5.14 -20.26 48.30
C ALA A 690 3.94 -20.94 49.01
N HIS A 691 3.85 -20.82 50.33
CA HIS A 691 2.72 -21.29 51.13
C HIS A 691 1.67 -20.21 51.43
N ALA A 692 1.69 -19.10 50.64
CA ALA A 692 0.67 -18.06 50.80
C ALA A 692 -0.74 -18.66 50.82
N PRO A 693 -1.69 -18.06 51.57
CA PRO A 693 -3.07 -18.54 51.64
C PRO A 693 -3.68 -18.75 50.24
N ASP A 694 -4.44 -19.82 50.07
CA ASP A 694 -5.14 -20.19 48.85
C ASP A 694 -4.28 -20.54 47.62
N THR A 695 -2.95 -20.69 47.74
CA THR A 695 -2.08 -21.12 46.63
C THR A 695 -2.45 -22.52 46.11
N GLY A 696 -2.88 -23.41 46.98
CA GLY A 696 -3.35 -24.75 46.58
C GLY A 696 -4.60 -24.74 45.69
N ARG A 697 -5.42 -23.69 45.78
CA ARG A 697 -6.67 -23.54 45.00
C ARG A 697 -6.54 -22.65 43.77
N TYR A 698 -5.74 -21.59 43.88
CA TYR A 698 -5.65 -20.52 42.83
C TYR A 698 -4.22 -20.38 42.27
N GLY A 699 -3.35 -21.36 42.46
CA GLY A 699 -1.99 -21.37 41.93
C GLY A 699 -1.11 -20.24 42.46
N ALA A 700 -0.31 -19.63 41.59
CA ALA A 700 0.61 -18.57 41.97
C ALA A 700 -0.04 -17.15 42.09
N ARG A 701 -1.33 -16.98 41.75
CA ARG A 701 -2.01 -15.67 41.76
C ARG A 701 -2.11 -15.04 43.16
N PRO A 702 -2.46 -15.80 44.23
CA PRO A 702 -2.49 -15.26 45.61
C PRO A 702 -1.14 -14.81 46.12
N MET A 703 -0.03 -15.42 45.67
CA MET A 703 1.32 -15.12 46.17
C MET A 703 1.69 -13.64 45.93
N ARG A 704 1.34 -13.09 44.77
CA ARG A 704 1.62 -11.69 44.46
C ARG A 704 0.87 -10.73 45.38
N ARG A 705 -0.40 -11.02 45.67
CA ARG A 705 -1.21 -10.25 46.59
C ARG A 705 -0.64 -10.33 48.02
N TYR A 706 -0.28 -11.53 48.45
CA TYR A 706 0.32 -11.76 49.75
C TYR A 706 1.67 -11.04 49.91
N LEU A 707 2.51 -11.05 48.85
CA LEU A 707 3.77 -10.31 48.84
C LEU A 707 3.54 -8.80 49.00
N THR A 708 2.54 -8.25 48.29
CA THR A 708 2.19 -6.81 48.38
C THR A 708 1.68 -6.44 49.78
N GLU A 709 0.76 -7.25 50.31
CA GLU A 709 0.14 -6.94 51.59
C GLU A 709 1.13 -7.14 52.77
N ALA A 710 1.90 -8.22 52.77
CA ALA A 710 2.76 -8.62 53.88
C ALA A 710 4.17 -8.03 53.82
N VAL A 711 4.73 -7.73 52.65
CA VAL A 711 6.13 -7.30 52.52
C VAL A 711 6.22 -5.88 51.92
N GLU A 712 5.62 -5.63 50.72
CA GLU A 712 5.76 -4.33 50.06
C GLU A 712 5.16 -3.18 50.86
N THR A 713 4.03 -3.44 51.57
CA THR A 713 3.41 -2.44 52.46
C THR A 713 4.30 -2.06 53.64
N GLN A 714 4.95 -3.07 54.25
CA GLN A 714 5.87 -2.84 55.35
C GLN A 714 7.14 -2.10 54.88
N LEU A 715 7.70 -2.49 53.73
CA LEU A 715 8.83 -1.79 53.12
C LEU A 715 8.50 -0.32 52.81
N ALA A 716 7.32 -0.07 52.23
CA ALA A 716 6.88 1.30 51.96
C ALA A 716 6.73 2.14 53.23
N GLN A 717 6.16 1.58 54.30
CA GLN A 717 6.05 2.27 55.58
C GLN A 717 7.43 2.59 56.18
N GLN A 718 8.37 1.64 56.14
CA GLN A 718 9.72 1.86 56.69
C GLN A 718 10.54 2.88 55.86
N LEU A 719 10.37 2.89 54.55
CA LEU A 719 10.93 3.93 53.67
C LEU A 719 10.37 5.32 53.96
N LEU A 720 9.05 5.45 54.18
CA LEU A 720 8.40 6.72 54.52
C LEU A 720 8.81 7.22 55.91
N GLN A 721 8.97 6.29 56.87
CA GLN A 721 9.43 6.62 58.23
C GLN A 721 10.93 6.89 58.29
N LYS A 722 11.65 6.73 57.17
CA LYS A 722 13.11 6.89 57.08
C LYS A 722 13.90 5.91 57.96
N THR A 723 13.30 4.83 58.39
CA THR A 723 13.99 3.75 59.10
C THR A 723 14.90 2.93 58.13
N ILE A 724 14.50 2.87 56.84
CA ILE A 724 15.31 2.40 55.72
C ILE A 724 15.64 3.62 54.82
N ALA A 725 16.92 3.85 54.56
CA ALA A 725 17.42 4.93 53.72
C ALA A 725 18.24 4.35 52.51
N ALA A 726 18.50 5.20 51.54
CA ALA A 726 19.37 4.85 50.41
C ALA A 726 20.78 4.48 50.95
N GLY A 727 21.28 3.34 50.48
CA GLY A 727 22.56 2.75 50.92
C GLY A 727 22.41 1.65 51.97
N ASP A 728 21.21 1.45 52.51
CA ASP A 728 20.99 0.42 53.52
C ASP A 728 20.85 -1.01 52.95
N GLN A 729 21.28 -1.97 53.73
CA GLN A 729 21.05 -3.41 53.45
C GLN A 729 19.92 -3.90 54.34
N VAL A 730 18.93 -4.53 53.72
CA VAL A 730 17.74 -5.07 54.40
C VAL A 730 17.61 -6.54 54.16
N LEU A 731 17.48 -7.32 55.21
CA LEU A 731 17.23 -8.76 55.15
C LEU A 731 15.75 -9.01 55.38
N LEU A 732 15.11 -9.69 54.39
CA LEU A 732 13.77 -10.24 54.51
C LEU A 732 13.88 -11.68 54.99
N SER A 733 13.45 -11.95 56.24
CA SER A 733 13.33 -13.27 56.80
C SER A 733 11.85 -13.56 57.13
N ALA A 734 11.55 -14.83 57.34
CA ALA A 734 10.23 -15.30 57.72
C ALA A 734 10.29 -16.17 58.94
N ASN A 735 9.39 -15.98 59.92
CA ASN A 735 9.14 -16.89 61.02
C ASN A 735 7.72 -17.43 60.83
N GLU A 736 7.51 -18.68 61.21
CA GLU A 736 6.33 -19.57 61.01
C GLU A 736 5.03 -19.00 60.39
N HIS A 737 4.72 -17.72 60.52
CA HIS A 737 3.52 -17.09 59.91
C HIS A 737 3.70 -15.60 59.51
N THR A 738 4.87 -14.98 59.73
CA THR A 738 5.06 -13.53 59.48
C THR A 738 6.40 -13.26 58.82
N PHE A 739 6.41 -12.24 57.92
CA PHE A 739 7.66 -11.71 57.42
C PHE A 739 8.24 -10.67 58.38
N SER A 740 9.56 -10.68 58.51
CA SER A 740 10.31 -9.71 59.31
C SER A 740 11.37 -9.03 58.42
N LEU A 741 11.46 -7.72 58.51
CA LEU A 741 12.43 -6.89 57.85
C LEU A 741 13.45 -6.41 58.88
N THR A 742 14.71 -6.84 58.73
CA THR A 742 15.82 -6.45 59.60
C THR A 742 16.85 -5.67 58.79
N LYS A 743 17.26 -4.51 59.32
CA LYS A 743 18.35 -3.72 58.74
C LYS A 743 19.67 -4.37 59.16
N GLU A 744 20.48 -4.82 58.20
CA GLU A 744 21.85 -5.28 58.46
C GLU A 744 22.73 -4.05 58.72
N THR A 745 23.17 -3.89 59.97
CA THR A 745 24.20 -2.89 60.30
C THR A 745 25.52 -3.38 59.74
N THR A 746 26.01 -2.75 58.69
CA THR A 746 27.38 -2.98 58.20
C THR A 746 28.31 -2.53 59.29
N THR A 747 28.85 -3.46 60.10
CA THR A 747 30.01 -3.20 60.96
C THR A 747 31.17 -2.94 60.01
N VAL A 748 31.43 -1.66 59.75
CA VAL A 748 32.69 -1.24 59.12
C VAL A 748 33.77 -1.57 60.13
N HIS A 749 34.48 -2.68 59.93
CA HIS A 749 35.78 -2.86 60.57
C HIS A 749 36.73 -1.82 59.98
N SER A 750 36.98 -0.79 60.75
CA SER A 750 38.01 0.21 60.56
C SER A 750 39.42 -0.41 60.55
#